data_c13407aec4b8d233a9cb61c84023e36b
#
_entry.id   c13407aec4b8d233a9cb61c84023e36b
#
_cell.length_a   1.000
_cell.length_b   1.000
_cell.length_c   1.000
_cell.angle_alpha   90.00
_cell.angle_beta   90.00
_cell.angle_gamma   90.00
#
_symmetry.space_group_name_H-M   'P 1'
#
loop_
_entity.id
_entity.type
_entity.pdbx_description
1 polymer ?
#
loop_
_entity_poly.entity_id
_entity_poly.type
_entity_poly.pdbx_seq_one_letter_code
_entity_poly.pdbx_strand_id
1 'polypeptide(L)'
;MGAVTVSMQHIAHEIGLWKGLQVLSKMNQRDGFDCPGCAWPEPAHRSKLGEYCENGAKAVAEEATQFRCDPAFFAKHSVEEMSQWSDYEIGKSGRVTQPMYLAPGKSHYEPIDWEKAYAMIADELKQCSPNEAVFYTSGRTSNEAAFLYQLLVRAYGTNNLPDCSNMCHESSGVGLGETIGIGKGTVTLEDIYDAEVVLVIGQNPGTNHPRMLSALQKCKQRGGKVVHINPLPEAGTTKFVDPQSPLDILKGGTKIADYFLQVKIGGDIALFKLLMFEMMKAEQREPGSVFDHDFIQAQTLDYDAFLNELKSLDRKRALRDCGIEESLVKEVAQLLIQHNRFISCWAMGLTQHKHAVNNIREVVNIHLLRGAVGKKGAGLCPVRGHSNVQGDRTMGIYEKPKPEFLDRLDSYFHIQTPREHGYDTVEAIEAMNENKVKVFLAMGGNFISATPDSEFTGKAMQKVKLTVQVSTKLNRAHLVTGEQALILPCLGRTERDVQVGGEQFVTVENSMGVVSMSRGNMQPASPHLRSEPAIVCELAVALLGDNKPIDWLAARDNYDVARNHIEGAIAGFEDFNSRVRQPDGFYLPNGPREGRFTTTSGKALFTINELPSIDVRPGHLVMMTIRTHDQYNTTIYGLDDRYRGIRNERRVVLMNEQDIAALFLKERELVDLVGEFNGVTRIAEQFHAIKFDIPQGCCATYFPETNCLVPIDSFADRSKTPVSKFIEIRIEKRTDGAVKDSTR
;
A
#
# COMPACT_ATOMS: atom_id res chain seq x y z
N MET A 1 2.82 -24.03 12.92
CA MET A 1 2.68 -23.94 14.42
C MET A 1 3.20 -22.59 14.95
N GLY A 2 4.42 -22.12 14.61
CA GLY A 2 4.94 -20.84 15.13
C GLY A 2 4.03 -19.63 14.92
N ALA A 3 3.47 -19.47 13.73
CA ALA A 3 2.54 -18.39 13.41
C ALA A 3 1.31 -18.37 14.34
N VAL A 4 0.70 -19.53 14.57
CA VAL A 4 -0.47 -19.67 15.47
C VAL A 4 -0.10 -19.32 16.91
N THR A 5 1.01 -19.86 17.41
CA THR A 5 1.47 -19.60 18.79
C THR A 5 1.74 -18.10 19.01
N VAL A 6 2.48 -17.46 18.10
CA VAL A 6 2.82 -16.04 18.21
C VAL A 6 1.57 -15.17 18.11
N SER A 7 0.62 -15.49 17.20
CA SER A 7 -0.67 -14.79 17.11
C SER A 7 -1.44 -14.87 18.44
N MET A 8 -1.55 -16.07 19.03
CA MET A 8 -2.28 -16.27 20.27
C MET A 8 -1.63 -15.58 21.47
N GLN A 9 -0.30 -15.56 21.54
CA GLN A 9 0.43 -14.81 22.56
C GLN A 9 0.18 -13.30 22.45
N HIS A 10 0.24 -12.76 21.23
CA HIS A 10 -0.02 -11.35 20.96
C HIS A 10 -1.45 -10.96 21.33
N ILE A 11 -2.43 -11.76 20.92
CA ILE A 11 -3.85 -11.58 21.24
C ILE A 11 -4.06 -11.61 22.76
N ALA A 12 -3.49 -12.58 23.45
CA ALA A 12 -3.63 -12.69 24.91
C ALA A 12 -3.07 -11.46 25.64
N HIS A 13 -1.96 -10.90 25.15
CA HIS A 13 -1.36 -9.69 25.68
C HIS A 13 -2.19 -8.44 25.43
N GLU A 14 -2.65 -8.23 24.19
CA GLU A 14 -3.33 -6.99 23.78
C GLU A 14 -4.80 -6.91 24.27
N ILE A 15 -5.56 -7.98 24.14
CA ILE A 15 -7.02 -7.95 24.37
C ILE A 15 -7.55 -9.05 25.28
N GLY A 16 -6.69 -9.97 25.71
CA GLY A 16 -7.09 -11.15 26.45
C GLY A 16 -7.70 -12.25 25.55
N LEU A 17 -7.50 -13.50 25.94
CA LEU A 17 -7.77 -14.65 25.09
C LEU A 17 -9.25 -14.78 24.65
N TRP A 18 -10.21 -14.59 25.57
CA TRP A 18 -11.64 -14.73 25.27
C TRP A 18 -12.15 -13.69 24.26
N LYS A 19 -11.85 -12.43 24.52
CA LYS A 19 -12.21 -11.36 23.58
C LYS A 19 -11.51 -11.56 22.23
N GLY A 20 -10.26 -12.01 22.25
CA GLY A 20 -9.48 -12.31 21.06
C GLY A 20 -10.14 -13.36 20.17
N LEU A 21 -10.56 -14.48 20.74
CA LEU A 21 -11.26 -15.54 20.01
C LEU A 21 -12.60 -15.04 19.44
N GLN A 22 -13.33 -14.23 20.19
CA GLN A 22 -14.59 -13.63 19.74
C GLN A 22 -14.35 -12.70 18.53
N VAL A 23 -13.34 -11.84 18.58
CA VAL A 23 -12.98 -10.93 17.49
C VAL A 23 -12.53 -11.71 16.25
N LEU A 24 -11.61 -12.67 16.42
CA LEU A 24 -11.10 -13.48 15.32
C LEU A 24 -12.19 -14.31 14.61
N SER A 25 -13.23 -14.75 15.36
CA SER A 25 -14.34 -15.50 14.78
C SER A 25 -15.21 -14.67 13.82
N LYS A 26 -15.11 -13.33 13.89
CA LYS A 26 -15.87 -12.40 13.05
C LYS A 26 -15.03 -11.76 11.95
N MET A 27 -13.71 -11.85 12.04
CA MET A 27 -12.83 -11.25 11.03
C MET A 27 -12.98 -11.96 9.69
N ASN A 28 -13.22 -11.18 8.63
CA ASN A 28 -13.42 -11.63 7.24
C ASN A 28 -14.62 -12.59 7.08
N GLN A 29 -15.54 -12.62 8.03
CA GLN A 29 -16.79 -13.37 7.90
C GLN A 29 -17.91 -12.48 7.32
N ARG A 30 -18.94 -13.11 6.74
CA ARG A 30 -20.04 -12.39 6.08
C ARG A 30 -20.83 -11.47 7.00
N ASP A 31 -20.94 -11.85 8.27
CA ASP A 31 -21.63 -11.11 9.33
C ASP A 31 -20.67 -10.36 10.27
N GLY A 32 -19.42 -10.19 9.85
CA GLY A 32 -18.35 -9.59 10.60
C GLY A 32 -17.72 -8.40 9.92
N PHE A 33 -16.48 -8.14 10.26
CA PHE A 33 -15.71 -7.02 9.75
C PHE A 33 -14.56 -7.49 8.86
N ASP A 34 -14.24 -6.66 7.87
CA ASP A 34 -13.08 -6.84 7.01
C ASP A 34 -11.80 -6.54 7.77
N CYS A 35 -10.76 -7.36 7.56
CA CYS A 35 -9.45 -7.17 8.20
C CYS A 35 -8.83 -5.81 7.81
N PRO A 36 -8.46 -4.95 8.79
CA PRO A 36 -7.87 -3.65 8.49
C PRO A 36 -6.44 -3.73 7.92
N GLY A 37 -5.91 -4.93 7.70
CA GLY A 37 -4.55 -5.15 7.21
C GLY A 37 -4.40 -4.90 5.72
N CYS A 38 -4.63 -5.92 4.90
CA CYS A 38 -4.40 -5.89 3.46
C CYS A 38 -5.67 -6.07 2.64
N ALA A 39 -5.61 -5.71 1.36
CA ALA A 39 -6.73 -5.80 0.42
C ALA A 39 -6.84 -7.17 -0.28
N TRP A 40 -6.37 -8.26 0.31
CA TRP A 40 -6.52 -9.60 -0.27
C TRP A 40 -7.97 -10.07 -0.14
N PRO A 41 -8.60 -10.56 -1.22
CA PRO A 41 -10.03 -10.94 -1.22
C PRO A 41 -10.33 -12.15 -0.34
N GLU A 42 -11.58 -12.25 0.10
CA GLU A 42 -12.13 -13.40 0.78
C GLU A 42 -12.58 -14.47 -0.23
N PRO A 43 -12.33 -15.77 0.05
CA PRO A 43 -12.86 -16.85 -0.78
C PRO A 43 -14.39 -16.96 -0.60
N ALA A 44 -15.09 -17.42 -1.65
CA ALA A 44 -16.53 -17.70 -1.59
C ALA A 44 -16.88 -18.72 -0.48
N HIS A 45 -16.01 -19.69 -0.25
CA HIS A 45 -16.12 -20.66 0.84
C HIS A 45 -15.15 -20.32 1.96
N ARG A 46 -15.61 -19.54 2.95
CA ARG A 46 -14.82 -19.12 4.10
C ARG A 46 -14.67 -20.22 5.14
N SER A 47 -13.49 -20.27 5.75
CA SER A 47 -13.25 -21.22 6.85
C SER A 47 -14.04 -20.84 8.08
N LYS A 48 -14.75 -21.83 8.67
CA LYS A 48 -15.45 -21.65 9.95
C LYS A 48 -14.49 -21.58 11.14
N LEU A 49 -13.26 -22.05 10.99
CA LEU A 49 -12.23 -21.99 12.03
C LEU A 49 -11.57 -20.61 12.10
N GLY A 50 -11.69 -19.82 11.05
CA GLY A 50 -11.16 -18.47 10.95
C GLY A 50 -10.60 -18.18 9.55
N GLU A 51 -10.89 -17.00 9.04
CA GLU A 51 -10.45 -16.53 7.72
C GLU A 51 -9.42 -15.40 7.89
N TYR A 52 -8.30 -15.69 8.56
CA TYR A 52 -7.28 -14.70 8.90
C TYR A 52 -5.86 -15.27 8.82
N CYS A 53 -4.90 -14.38 8.70
CA CYS A 53 -3.47 -14.68 8.82
C CYS A 53 -2.91 -14.15 10.14
N GLU A 54 -1.65 -14.50 10.43
CA GLU A 54 -0.94 -14.01 11.61
C GLU A 54 -0.94 -12.48 11.70
N ASN A 55 -0.61 -11.80 10.59
CA ASN A 55 -0.56 -10.35 10.56
C ASN A 55 -1.94 -9.71 10.78
N GLY A 56 -3.00 -10.29 10.20
CA GLY A 56 -4.38 -9.84 10.44
C GLY A 56 -4.78 -10.01 11.90
N ALA A 57 -4.44 -11.15 12.51
CA ALA A 57 -4.71 -11.40 13.92
C ALA A 57 -4.01 -10.39 14.84
N LYS A 58 -2.74 -10.05 14.56
CA LYS A 58 -2.00 -9.01 15.28
C LYS A 58 -2.58 -7.62 15.06
N ALA A 59 -2.92 -7.28 13.82
CA ALA A 59 -3.53 -5.99 13.47
C ALA A 59 -4.81 -5.74 14.25
N VAL A 60 -5.67 -6.74 14.30
CA VAL A 60 -6.95 -6.67 15.00
C VAL A 60 -6.74 -6.64 16.52
N ALA A 61 -5.80 -7.41 17.05
CA ALA A 61 -5.46 -7.38 18.47
C ALA A 61 -4.97 -5.98 18.90
N GLU A 62 -4.14 -5.34 18.10
CA GLU A 62 -3.65 -3.99 18.39
C GLU A 62 -4.72 -2.90 18.20
N GLU A 63 -5.65 -3.06 17.27
CA GLU A 63 -6.78 -2.15 17.13
C GLU A 63 -7.73 -2.25 18.33
N ALA A 64 -8.00 -3.47 18.78
CA ALA A 64 -8.90 -3.73 19.91
C ALA A 64 -8.19 -3.74 21.28
N THR A 65 -6.94 -3.29 21.36
CA THR A 65 -6.10 -3.35 22.57
C THR A 65 -6.79 -2.78 23.82
N GLN A 66 -6.46 -3.33 24.98
CA GLN A 66 -6.92 -2.82 26.26
C GLN A 66 -6.15 -1.59 26.77
N PHE A 67 -5.01 -1.28 26.21
CA PHE A 67 -4.20 -0.11 26.56
C PHE A 67 -4.84 1.18 26.06
N ARG A 68 -4.71 2.27 26.84
CA ARG A 68 -5.38 3.55 26.58
C ARG A 68 -4.41 4.72 26.68
N CYS A 69 -4.46 5.60 25.67
CA CYS A 69 -3.94 6.94 25.73
C CYS A 69 -5.09 7.89 26.07
N ASP A 70 -5.39 7.98 27.36
CA ASP A 70 -6.40 8.85 27.94
C ASP A 70 -5.80 10.20 28.36
N PRO A 71 -6.58 11.17 28.87
CA PRO A 71 -6.05 12.45 29.33
C PRO A 71 -4.96 12.35 30.39
N ALA A 72 -5.02 11.34 31.27
CA ALA A 72 -3.99 11.14 32.27
C ALA A 72 -2.66 10.70 31.65
N PHE A 73 -2.71 9.89 30.59
CA PHE A 73 -1.53 9.55 29.79
C PHE A 73 -0.88 10.81 29.20
N PHE A 74 -1.66 11.68 28.54
CA PHE A 74 -1.15 12.90 27.91
C PHE A 74 -0.69 13.95 28.93
N ALA A 75 -1.30 14.00 30.11
CA ALA A 75 -0.85 14.87 31.20
C ALA A 75 0.49 14.43 31.81
N LYS A 76 0.81 13.15 31.73
CA LYS A 76 2.05 12.55 32.23
C LYS A 76 3.22 12.65 31.24
N HIS A 77 2.95 12.51 29.93
CA HIS A 77 3.96 12.41 28.91
C HIS A 77 3.92 13.61 27.96
N SER A 78 5.01 14.40 27.95
CA SER A 78 5.15 15.52 27.03
C SER A 78 5.40 15.03 25.60
N VAL A 79 5.11 15.88 24.61
CA VAL A 79 5.43 15.63 23.20
C VAL A 79 6.93 15.42 23.01
N GLU A 80 7.77 16.20 23.70
CA GLU A 80 9.22 16.07 23.66
C GLU A 80 9.69 14.71 24.19
N GLU A 81 9.18 14.28 25.37
CA GLU A 81 9.47 12.94 25.91
C GLU A 81 9.06 11.84 24.94
N MET A 82 7.80 11.86 24.45
CA MET A 82 7.30 10.85 23.51
C MET A 82 8.04 10.87 22.16
N SER A 83 8.60 12.00 21.75
CA SER A 83 9.40 12.11 20.53
C SER A 83 10.70 11.31 20.58
N GLN A 84 11.21 11.02 21.78
CA GLN A 84 12.36 10.14 21.98
C GLN A 84 12.03 8.65 21.92
N TRP A 85 10.75 8.31 22.00
CA TRP A 85 10.31 6.91 21.88
C TRP A 85 10.47 6.42 20.45
N SER A 86 10.75 5.14 20.30
CA SER A 86 10.72 4.48 19.00
C SER A 86 9.29 4.44 18.45
N ASP A 87 9.14 4.32 17.14
CA ASP A 87 7.81 4.17 16.51
C ASP A 87 7.09 2.91 17.04
N TYR A 88 7.86 1.88 17.46
CA TYR A 88 7.31 0.70 18.12
C TYR A 88 6.66 1.06 19.47
N GLU A 89 7.37 1.78 20.33
CA GLU A 89 6.86 2.19 21.67
C GLU A 89 5.65 3.11 21.54
N ILE A 90 5.69 4.10 20.64
CA ILE A 90 4.56 4.97 20.35
C ILE A 90 3.35 4.15 19.90
N GLY A 91 3.54 3.23 18.96
CA GLY A 91 2.47 2.36 18.46
C GLY A 91 1.89 1.42 19.51
N LYS A 92 2.63 1.07 20.56
CA LYS A 92 2.18 0.22 21.68
C LYS A 92 1.56 0.96 22.86
N SER A 93 1.53 2.30 22.85
CA SER A 93 0.97 3.09 23.93
C SER A 93 -0.55 2.89 24.14
N GLY A 94 -1.31 2.52 23.09
CA GLY A 94 -2.74 2.17 23.19
C GLY A 94 -3.65 3.03 22.32
N ARG A 95 -4.98 2.87 22.55
CA ARG A 95 -6.05 3.61 21.87
C ARG A 95 -6.19 5.01 22.44
N VAL A 96 -6.25 6.03 21.58
CA VAL A 96 -6.66 7.39 21.98
C VAL A 96 -8.16 7.36 22.34
N THR A 97 -8.54 7.99 23.46
CA THR A 97 -9.88 7.82 24.03
C THR A 97 -10.81 9.01 23.87
N GLN A 98 -10.28 10.21 23.65
CA GLN A 98 -11.06 11.43 23.42
C GLN A 98 -10.24 12.45 22.64
N PRO A 99 -10.85 13.50 22.07
CA PRO A 99 -10.13 14.53 21.35
C PRO A 99 -9.10 15.23 22.22
N MET A 100 -7.93 15.49 21.66
CA MET A 100 -6.79 16.09 22.34
C MET A 100 -6.26 17.27 21.52
N TYR A 101 -5.89 18.36 22.20
CA TYR A 101 -5.37 19.58 21.60
C TYR A 101 -4.01 19.94 22.18
N LEU A 102 -3.07 20.25 21.31
CA LEU A 102 -1.78 20.84 21.65
C LEU A 102 -1.79 22.30 21.21
N ALA A 103 -1.86 23.20 22.19
CA ALA A 103 -1.85 24.64 21.94
C ALA A 103 -0.44 25.14 21.61
N PRO A 104 -0.30 26.28 20.91
CA PRO A 104 0.99 26.86 20.58
C PRO A 104 1.87 27.06 21.81
N GLY A 105 3.11 26.53 21.73
CA GLY A 105 4.09 26.63 22.82
C GLY A 105 3.83 25.74 24.03
N LYS A 106 2.81 24.89 24.01
CA LYS A 106 2.57 23.87 25.05
C LYS A 106 3.37 22.60 24.78
N SER A 107 3.73 21.91 25.86
CA SER A 107 4.48 20.64 25.83
C SER A 107 3.59 19.40 25.94
N HIS A 108 2.34 19.55 26.38
CA HIS A 108 1.40 18.45 26.60
C HIS A 108 0.11 18.67 25.84
N TYR A 109 -0.45 17.59 25.34
CA TYR A 109 -1.82 17.59 24.83
C TYR A 109 -2.82 17.70 25.97
N GLU A 110 -3.84 18.54 25.80
CA GLU A 110 -4.94 18.73 26.74
C GLU A 110 -6.26 18.23 26.10
N PRO A 111 -7.22 17.69 26.87
CA PRO A 111 -8.49 17.27 26.32
C PRO A 111 -9.30 18.48 25.81
N ILE A 112 -10.03 18.25 24.70
CA ILE A 112 -10.92 19.24 24.09
C ILE A 112 -12.25 18.59 23.73
N ASP A 113 -13.36 19.36 23.78
CA ASP A 113 -14.65 18.87 23.29
C ASP A 113 -14.71 18.83 21.76
N TRP A 114 -15.49 17.89 21.22
CA TRP A 114 -15.64 17.71 19.77
C TRP A 114 -16.11 18.98 19.07
N GLU A 115 -17.09 19.68 19.61
CA GLU A 115 -17.67 20.90 19.05
C GLU A 115 -16.63 22.02 18.98
N LYS A 116 -15.78 22.15 20.00
CA LYS A 116 -14.66 23.12 19.99
C LYS A 116 -13.59 22.71 18.98
N ALA A 117 -13.28 21.42 18.88
CA ALA A 117 -12.30 20.93 17.92
C ALA A 117 -12.76 21.20 16.47
N TYR A 118 -14.02 20.93 16.14
CA TYR A 118 -14.57 21.26 14.82
C TYR A 118 -14.62 22.76 14.54
N ALA A 119 -15.01 23.56 15.53
CA ALA A 119 -15.01 25.01 15.37
C ALA A 119 -13.61 25.55 15.07
N MET A 120 -12.58 25.06 15.78
CA MET A 120 -11.19 25.45 15.54
C MET A 120 -10.73 25.08 14.12
N ILE A 121 -11.01 23.87 13.67
CA ILE A 121 -10.65 23.42 12.31
C ILE A 121 -11.38 24.28 11.28
N ALA A 122 -12.67 24.49 11.45
CA ALA A 122 -13.49 25.29 10.53
C ALA A 122 -13.03 26.75 10.48
N ASP A 123 -12.67 27.35 11.61
CA ASP A 123 -12.19 28.73 11.68
C ASP A 123 -10.83 28.88 10.99
N GLU A 124 -9.89 27.94 11.16
CA GLU A 124 -8.62 27.95 10.45
C GLU A 124 -8.80 27.79 8.93
N LEU A 125 -9.68 26.87 8.52
CA LEU A 125 -9.99 26.65 7.10
C LEU A 125 -10.68 27.87 6.46
N LYS A 126 -11.55 28.58 7.19
CA LYS A 126 -12.19 29.82 6.70
C LYS A 126 -11.22 31.01 6.58
N GLN A 127 -10.10 30.99 7.31
CA GLN A 127 -9.08 32.04 7.29
C GLN A 127 -8.04 31.87 6.17
N CYS A 128 -7.96 30.72 5.54
CA CYS A 128 -7.03 30.46 4.44
C CYS A 128 -7.78 30.22 3.12
N SER A 129 -7.08 30.36 2.00
CA SER A 129 -7.62 29.95 0.72
C SER A 129 -7.70 28.41 0.67
N PRO A 130 -8.67 27.83 -0.08
CA PRO A 130 -8.80 26.39 -0.13
C PRO A 130 -7.52 25.63 -0.52
N ASN A 131 -6.70 26.19 -1.38
CA ASN A 131 -5.44 25.58 -1.81
C ASN A 131 -4.29 25.69 -0.77
N GLU A 132 -4.49 26.43 0.33
CA GLU A 132 -3.57 26.43 1.48
C GLU A 132 -3.89 25.32 2.50
N ALA A 133 -4.87 24.46 2.22
CA ALA A 133 -5.18 23.28 3.02
C ALA A 133 -4.86 21.99 2.25
N VAL A 134 -4.41 20.96 2.97
CA VAL A 134 -4.09 19.62 2.44
C VAL A 134 -4.86 18.58 3.25
N PHE A 135 -5.50 17.64 2.56
CA PHE A 135 -6.36 16.62 3.13
C PHE A 135 -5.87 15.22 2.75
N TYR A 136 -5.06 14.62 3.60
CA TYR A 136 -4.44 13.32 3.37
C TYR A 136 -5.35 12.16 3.77
N THR A 137 -5.26 11.04 3.05
CA THR A 137 -5.99 9.80 3.35
C THR A 137 -5.07 8.58 3.34
N SER A 138 -5.27 7.67 4.31
CA SER A 138 -4.38 6.50 4.53
C SER A 138 -4.88 5.31 3.76
N GLY A 139 -5.44 4.89 3.01
CA GLY A 139 -5.81 3.62 2.32
C GLY A 139 -6.51 2.57 3.19
N ARG A 140 -6.97 2.95 4.39
CA ARG A 140 -7.78 2.11 5.27
C ARG A 140 -9.15 2.70 5.56
N THR A 141 -9.38 3.91 5.14
CA THR A 141 -10.65 4.62 5.24
C THR A 141 -11.73 3.83 4.51
N SER A 142 -12.94 3.76 5.07
CA SER A 142 -14.06 3.08 4.41
C SER A 142 -14.54 3.83 3.17
N ASN A 143 -15.29 3.16 2.28
CA ASN A 143 -15.81 3.81 1.08
C ASN A 143 -16.71 5.00 1.43
N GLU A 144 -17.59 4.85 2.43
CA GLU A 144 -18.48 5.92 2.90
C GLU A 144 -17.68 7.12 3.42
N ALA A 145 -16.71 6.87 4.28
CA ALA A 145 -15.86 7.93 4.84
C ALA A 145 -15.02 8.60 3.75
N ALA A 146 -14.40 7.82 2.85
CA ALA A 146 -13.60 8.35 1.74
C ALA A 146 -14.43 9.21 0.79
N PHE A 147 -15.65 8.75 0.45
CA PHE A 147 -16.56 9.52 -0.40
C PHE A 147 -16.99 10.83 0.25
N LEU A 148 -17.44 10.79 1.50
CA LEU A 148 -17.85 11.98 2.24
C LEU A 148 -16.67 12.95 2.41
N TYR A 149 -15.46 12.43 2.66
CA TYR A 149 -14.26 13.24 2.84
C TYR A 149 -13.86 13.98 1.56
N GLN A 150 -13.80 13.29 0.41
CA GLN A 150 -13.51 13.96 -0.85
C GLN A 150 -14.61 14.96 -1.24
N LEU A 151 -15.87 14.66 -0.90
CA LEU A 151 -16.99 15.57 -1.16
C LEU A 151 -16.88 16.84 -0.33
N LEU A 152 -16.54 16.73 0.96
CA LEU A 152 -16.24 17.86 1.83
C LEU A 152 -15.11 18.73 1.26
N VAL A 153 -13.99 18.11 0.87
CA VAL A 153 -12.81 18.81 0.36
C VAL A 153 -13.10 19.57 -0.91
N ARG A 154 -13.87 18.97 -1.83
CA ARG A 154 -14.28 19.63 -3.07
C ARG A 154 -15.36 20.71 -2.88
N ALA A 155 -16.27 20.47 -1.96
CA ALA A 155 -17.26 21.50 -1.57
C ALA A 155 -16.59 22.69 -0.85
N TYR A 156 -15.49 22.46 -0.14
CA TYR A 156 -14.64 23.50 0.43
C TYR A 156 -13.87 24.28 -0.65
N GLY A 157 -13.53 23.65 -1.78
CA GLY A 157 -12.98 24.33 -2.96
C GLY A 157 -11.55 23.95 -3.36
N THR A 158 -11.06 22.74 -3.02
CA THR A 158 -9.74 22.27 -3.45
C THR A 158 -9.75 20.79 -3.87
N ASN A 159 -8.76 20.40 -4.67
CA ASN A 159 -8.42 19.01 -5.00
C ASN A 159 -7.15 18.53 -4.28
N ASN A 160 -6.68 19.21 -3.24
CA ASN A 160 -5.50 18.81 -2.44
C ASN A 160 -5.81 17.57 -1.60
N LEU A 161 -5.94 16.44 -2.28
CA LEU A 161 -6.28 15.12 -1.73
C LEU A 161 -5.15 14.11 -2.00
N PRO A 162 -3.91 14.36 -1.48
CA PRO A 162 -2.86 13.34 -1.52
C PRO A 162 -3.28 12.11 -0.72
N ASP A 163 -2.83 10.93 -1.17
CA ASP A 163 -3.15 9.70 -0.48
C ASP A 163 -1.99 8.71 -0.46
N CYS A 164 -2.16 7.59 0.23
CA CYS A 164 -1.14 6.58 0.29
C CYS A 164 -0.88 5.87 -1.05
N SER A 165 -1.79 5.94 -2.05
CA SER A 165 -1.56 5.39 -3.39
C SER A 165 -0.43 6.09 -4.10
N ASN A 166 -0.25 7.41 -3.88
CA ASN A 166 0.87 8.17 -4.45
C ASN A 166 2.22 7.51 -4.10
N MET A 167 2.35 6.92 -2.90
CA MET A 167 3.57 6.28 -2.43
C MET A 167 3.62 4.77 -2.69
N CYS A 168 2.56 4.16 -3.23
CA CYS A 168 2.39 2.71 -3.28
C CYS A 168 2.21 2.19 -4.71
N HIS A 169 1.05 2.35 -5.29
CA HIS A 169 0.61 1.75 -6.54
C HIS A 169 0.17 2.78 -7.61
N GLU A 170 0.55 4.05 -7.47
CA GLU A 170 0.27 5.05 -8.50
C GLU A 170 0.85 4.63 -9.84
N SER A 171 2.08 4.11 -9.84
CA SER A 171 2.72 3.59 -11.06
C SER A 171 1.93 2.46 -11.73
N SER A 172 1.24 1.61 -10.94
CA SER A 172 0.33 0.59 -11.49
C SER A 172 -0.91 1.24 -12.09
N GLY A 173 -1.47 2.25 -11.42
CA GLY A 173 -2.62 3.02 -11.91
C GLY A 173 -2.34 3.66 -13.26
N VAL A 174 -1.20 4.37 -13.37
CA VAL A 174 -0.74 5.02 -14.60
C VAL A 174 -0.47 3.99 -15.71
N GLY A 175 0.39 2.98 -15.44
CA GLY A 175 0.80 2.01 -16.46
C GLY A 175 -0.38 1.20 -17.01
N LEU A 176 -1.27 0.71 -16.17
CA LEU A 176 -2.46 -0.02 -16.59
C LEU A 176 -3.50 0.90 -17.23
N GLY A 177 -3.70 2.10 -16.68
CA GLY A 177 -4.63 3.09 -17.25
C GLY A 177 -4.29 3.45 -18.69
N GLU A 178 -3.02 3.63 -19.00
CA GLU A 178 -2.53 3.94 -20.34
C GLU A 178 -2.62 2.75 -21.30
N THR A 179 -2.34 1.55 -20.82
CA THR A 179 -2.20 0.36 -21.69
C THR A 179 -3.49 -0.41 -21.90
N ILE A 180 -4.35 -0.52 -20.87
CA ILE A 180 -5.60 -1.28 -20.91
C ILE A 180 -6.84 -0.45 -20.53
N GLY A 181 -6.66 0.83 -20.15
CA GLY A 181 -7.72 1.80 -19.87
C GLY A 181 -8.24 1.78 -18.43
N ILE A 182 -7.76 0.91 -17.55
CA ILE A 182 -8.17 0.87 -16.14
C ILE A 182 -6.98 0.63 -15.22
N GLY A 183 -6.85 1.44 -14.16
CA GLY A 183 -5.77 1.32 -13.18
C GLY A 183 -5.98 0.19 -12.14
N LYS A 184 -6.74 -0.85 -12.46
CA LYS A 184 -7.10 -1.97 -11.57
C LYS A 184 -6.69 -3.31 -12.19
N GLY A 185 -6.61 -4.35 -11.34
CA GLY A 185 -6.39 -5.72 -11.79
C GLY A 185 -7.54 -6.27 -12.63
N THR A 186 -7.25 -7.26 -13.47
CA THR A 186 -8.22 -7.84 -14.41
C THR A 186 -8.68 -9.25 -14.04
N VAL A 187 -8.29 -9.74 -12.85
CA VAL A 187 -8.54 -11.13 -12.39
C VAL A 187 -9.46 -11.18 -11.18
N THR A 188 -10.07 -12.32 -10.98
CA THR A 188 -10.76 -12.74 -9.77
C THR A 188 -9.86 -13.64 -8.91
N LEU A 189 -10.28 -13.95 -7.68
CA LEU A 189 -9.56 -14.89 -6.83
C LEU A 189 -9.57 -16.31 -7.44
N GLU A 190 -10.67 -16.70 -8.07
CA GLU A 190 -10.86 -17.99 -8.75
C GLU A 190 -9.93 -18.13 -9.95
N ASP A 191 -9.63 -17.04 -10.66
CA ASP A 191 -8.67 -17.05 -11.76
C ASP A 191 -7.28 -17.50 -11.29
N ILE A 192 -6.84 -17.08 -10.08
CA ILE A 192 -5.58 -17.55 -9.52
C ILE A 192 -5.59 -19.06 -9.28
N TYR A 193 -6.72 -19.63 -8.84
CA TYR A 193 -6.84 -21.09 -8.66
C TYR A 193 -6.75 -21.86 -9.98
N ASP A 194 -7.23 -21.26 -11.08
CA ASP A 194 -7.33 -21.88 -12.40
C ASP A 194 -6.16 -21.52 -13.34
N ALA A 195 -5.22 -20.67 -12.89
CA ALA A 195 -4.05 -20.30 -13.65
C ALA A 195 -3.10 -21.49 -13.85
N GLU A 196 -2.51 -21.58 -15.05
CA GLU A 196 -1.46 -22.56 -15.35
C GLU A 196 -0.10 -22.08 -14.84
N VAL A 197 0.13 -20.75 -14.86
CA VAL A 197 1.33 -20.12 -14.32
C VAL A 197 0.96 -18.86 -13.55
N VAL A 198 1.53 -18.67 -12.36
CA VAL A 198 1.45 -17.42 -11.61
C VAL A 198 2.84 -16.84 -11.43
N LEU A 199 3.08 -15.65 -11.98
CA LEU A 199 4.29 -14.86 -11.72
C LEU A 199 4.05 -14.01 -10.48
N VAL A 200 4.91 -14.13 -9.46
CA VAL A 200 4.89 -13.32 -8.22
C VAL A 200 6.12 -12.41 -8.26
N ILE A 201 5.90 -11.11 -8.52
CA ILE A 201 6.96 -10.19 -8.93
C ILE A 201 7.13 -9.07 -7.91
N GLY A 202 8.34 -8.91 -7.36
CA GLY A 202 8.65 -7.85 -6.40
C GLY A 202 7.70 -7.84 -5.19
N GLN A 203 7.26 -9.02 -4.76
CA GLN A 203 6.31 -9.22 -3.67
C GLN A 203 6.78 -10.34 -2.75
N ASN A 204 6.58 -10.16 -1.43
CA ASN A 204 6.66 -11.22 -0.44
C ASN A 204 5.26 -11.54 0.10
N PRO A 205 4.52 -12.47 -0.52
CA PRO A 205 3.17 -12.78 -0.07
C PRO A 205 3.15 -13.31 1.39
N GLY A 206 4.17 -14.05 1.82
CA GLY A 206 4.28 -14.55 3.20
C GLY A 206 4.34 -13.44 4.25
N THR A 207 4.78 -12.25 3.89
CA THR A 207 4.83 -11.08 4.78
C THR A 207 3.64 -10.13 4.55
N ASN A 208 3.38 -9.77 3.29
CA ASN A 208 2.43 -8.68 2.99
C ASN A 208 0.99 -9.17 2.79
N HIS A 209 0.81 -10.40 2.26
CA HIS A 209 -0.49 -10.96 1.92
C HIS A 209 -0.55 -12.47 2.23
N PRO A 210 -0.39 -12.89 3.51
CA PRO A 210 -0.21 -14.32 3.83
C PRO A 210 -1.34 -15.22 3.33
N ARG A 211 -2.58 -14.73 3.22
CA ARG A 211 -3.71 -15.48 2.65
C ARG A 211 -3.56 -15.75 1.15
N MET A 212 -2.72 -15.00 0.44
CA MET A 212 -2.37 -15.30 -0.96
C MET A 212 -1.64 -16.65 -1.08
N LEU A 213 -0.89 -17.07 -0.06
CA LEU A 213 -0.21 -18.37 -0.09
C LEU A 213 -1.20 -19.55 -0.21
N SER A 214 -2.36 -19.44 0.44
CA SER A 214 -3.43 -20.45 0.30
C SER A 214 -4.00 -20.49 -1.12
N ALA A 215 -4.10 -19.33 -1.80
CA ALA A 215 -4.53 -19.27 -3.19
C ALA A 215 -3.48 -19.87 -4.13
N LEU A 216 -2.19 -19.55 -3.94
CA LEU A 216 -1.09 -20.15 -4.69
C LEU A 216 -1.01 -21.66 -4.47
N GLN A 217 -1.23 -22.14 -3.25
CA GLN A 217 -1.29 -23.55 -2.93
C GLN A 217 -2.42 -24.27 -3.69
N LYS A 218 -3.61 -23.66 -3.76
CA LYS A 218 -4.73 -24.19 -4.55
C LYS A 218 -4.41 -24.25 -6.04
N CYS A 219 -3.76 -23.22 -6.59
CA CYS A 219 -3.25 -23.24 -7.98
C CYS A 219 -2.30 -24.43 -8.19
N LYS A 220 -1.33 -24.63 -7.29
CA LYS A 220 -0.40 -25.77 -7.33
C LYS A 220 -1.10 -27.12 -7.27
N GLN A 221 -2.10 -27.27 -6.40
CA GLN A 221 -2.89 -28.50 -6.27
C GLN A 221 -3.65 -28.85 -7.55
N ARG A 222 -3.95 -27.86 -8.40
CA ARG A 222 -4.56 -28.02 -9.74
C ARG A 222 -3.54 -28.18 -10.86
N GLY A 223 -2.24 -28.30 -10.54
CA GLY A 223 -1.15 -28.49 -11.51
C GLY A 223 -0.49 -27.22 -11.99
N GLY A 224 -0.92 -26.06 -11.52
CA GLY A 224 -0.31 -24.76 -11.85
C GLY A 224 1.13 -24.62 -11.34
N LYS A 225 1.90 -23.75 -11.96
CA LYS A 225 3.28 -23.41 -11.63
C LYS A 225 3.38 -22.01 -11.07
N VAL A 226 4.32 -21.78 -10.14
CA VAL A 226 4.59 -20.47 -9.57
C VAL A 226 6.03 -20.07 -9.86
N VAL A 227 6.20 -18.90 -10.46
CA VAL A 227 7.51 -18.27 -10.69
C VAL A 227 7.64 -17.08 -9.75
N HIS A 228 8.62 -17.10 -8.87
CA HIS A 228 8.91 -16.01 -7.96
C HIS A 228 10.07 -15.16 -8.49
N ILE A 229 9.85 -13.87 -8.71
CA ILE A 229 10.82 -12.90 -9.23
C ILE A 229 11.07 -11.85 -8.14
N ASN A 230 12.23 -11.92 -7.48
CA ASN A 230 12.54 -11.07 -6.32
C ASN A 230 14.05 -11.07 -6.06
N PRO A 231 14.67 -9.97 -5.60
CA PRO A 231 16.05 -9.96 -5.15
C PRO A 231 16.35 -10.85 -3.93
N LEU A 232 15.35 -11.12 -3.09
CA LEU A 232 15.48 -11.94 -1.88
C LEU A 232 14.71 -13.25 -1.96
N PRO A 233 15.28 -14.37 -1.48
CA PRO A 233 14.54 -15.61 -1.27
C PRO A 233 13.61 -15.47 -0.07
N GLU A 234 12.32 -15.39 -0.31
CA GLU A 234 11.33 -15.17 0.73
C GLU A 234 10.73 -16.49 1.23
N ALA A 235 10.67 -16.67 2.55
CA ALA A 235 10.26 -17.92 3.19
C ALA A 235 8.87 -18.40 2.74
N GLY A 236 7.91 -17.49 2.57
CA GLY A 236 6.55 -17.83 2.19
C GLY A 236 6.45 -18.44 0.78
N THR A 237 7.30 -18.03 -0.16
CA THR A 237 7.33 -18.63 -1.51
C THR A 237 8.19 -19.87 -1.57
N THR A 238 9.13 -20.04 -0.66
CA THR A 238 9.92 -21.28 -0.57
C THR A 238 9.07 -22.43 -0.09
N LYS A 239 8.36 -22.26 1.05
CA LYS A 239 7.53 -23.31 1.65
C LYS A 239 6.39 -22.74 2.47
N PHE A 240 5.18 -23.24 2.22
CA PHE A 240 3.99 -22.89 2.98
C PHE A 240 3.36 -24.12 3.63
N VAL A 241 2.99 -24.02 4.89
CA VAL A 241 2.23 -25.01 5.64
C VAL A 241 0.89 -24.41 6.01
N ASP A 242 -0.19 -24.92 5.43
CA ASP A 242 -1.54 -24.48 5.79
C ASP A 242 -1.88 -24.97 7.21
N PRO A 243 -2.05 -24.09 8.20
CA PRO A 243 -2.36 -24.49 9.57
C PRO A 243 -3.74 -25.11 9.73
N GLN A 244 -4.62 -24.95 8.76
CA GLN A 244 -5.98 -25.50 8.76
C GLN A 244 -6.08 -26.85 8.05
N SER A 245 -4.99 -27.32 7.41
CA SER A 245 -4.93 -28.62 6.72
C SER A 245 -4.09 -29.63 7.49
N PRO A 246 -4.69 -30.60 8.21
CA PRO A 246 -3.92 -31.65 8.89
C PRO A 246 -3.01 -32.44 7.94
N LEU A 247 -3.45 -32.68 6.70
CA LEU A 247 -2.66 -33.39 5.71
C LEU A 247 -1.43 -32.57 5.27
N ASP A 248 -1.55 -31.25 5.15
CA ASP A 248 -0.45 -30.38 4.78
C ASP A 248 0.58 -30.28 5.91
N ILE A 249 0.10 -30.25 7.15
CA ILE A 249 0.97 -30.30 8.36
C ILE A 249 1.76 -31.61 8.39
N LEU A 250 1.10 -32.75 8.15
CA LEU A 250 1.76 -34.09 8.13
C LEU A 250 2.78 -34.20 7.00
N LYS A 251 2.49 -33.67 5.81
CA LYS A 251 3.40 -33.65 4.66
C LYS A 251 4.54 -32.62 4.81
N GLY A 252 4.50 -31.81 5.84
CA GLY A 252 5.49 -30.75 6.09
C GLY A 252 5.36 -29.55 5.17
N GLY A 253 4.20 -29.35 4.51
CA GLY A 253 3.87 -28.19 3.68
C GLY A 253 4.14 -28.34 2.18
N THR A 254 3.76 -27.33 1.44
CA THR A 254 3.85 -27.24 -0.02
C THR A 254 4.98 -26.30 -0.43
N LYS A 255 5.84 -26.74 -1.35
CA LYS A 255 6.77 -25.83 -2.05
C LYS A 255 5.95 -24.96 -2.99
N ILE A 256 5.92 -23.66 -2.75
CA ILE A 256 5.11 -22.72 -3.53
C ILE A 256 5.79 -22.39 -4.86
N ALA A 257 6.98 -21.79 -4.84
CA ALA A 257 7.67 -21.44 -6.07
C ALA A 257 8.32 -22.67 -6.74
N ASP A 258 8.02 -22.87 -8.03
CA ASP A 258 8.72 -23.85 -8.87
C ASP A 258 10.04 -23.28 -9.36
N TYR A 259 10.04 -21.97 -9.71
CA TYR A 259 11.19 -21.22 -10.19
C TYR A 259 11.40 -20.00 -9.32
N PHE A 260 12.66 -19.69 -9.02
CA PHE A 260 13.07 -18.47 -8.35
C PHE A 260 14.08 -17.71 -9.22
N LEU A 261 13.68 -16.53 -9.68
CA LEU A 261 14.51 -15.63 -10.45
C LEU A 261 14.98 -14.52 -9.53
N GLN A 262 16.23 -14.64 -9.06
CA GLN A 262 16.85 -13.68 -8.14
C GLN A 262 17.34 -12.46 -8.90
N VAL A 263 16.41 -11.61 -9.34
CA VAL A 263 16.70 -10.43 -10.16
C VAL A 263 17.49 -9.39 -9.36
N LYS A 264 18.47 -8.73 -10.01
CA LYS A 264 19.09 -7.53 -9.45
C LYS A 264 18.06 -6.41 -9.31
N ILE A 265 18.25 -5.58 -8.29
CA ILE A 265 17.39 -4.40 -8.09
C ILE A 265 17.45 -3.51 -9.34
N GLY A 266 16.28 -3.23 -9.94
CA GLY A 266 16.16 -2.44 -11.18
C GLY A 266 16.27 -3.25 -12.47
N GLY A 267 16.52 -4.56 -12.40
CA GLY A 267 16.67 -5.44 -13.57
C GLY A 267 15.37 -5.97 -14.17
N ASP A 268 14.21 -5.54 -13.70
CA ASP A 268 12.91 -6.09 -14.08
C ASP A 268 12.58 -5.90 -15.56
N ILE A 269 12.75 -4.68 -16.11
CA ILE A 269 12.55 -4.39 -17.54
C ILE A 269 13.42 -5.31 -18.40
N ALA A 270 14.70 -5.46 -18.02
CA ALA A 270 15.64 -6.30 -18.75
C ALA A 270 15.20 -7.77 -18.75
N LEU A 271 14.74 -8.28 -17.61
CA LEU A 271 14.22 -9.65 -17.48
C LEU A 271 12.99 -9.88 -18.36
N PHE A 272 11.98 -8.99 -18.31
CA PHE A 272 10.78 -9.13 -19.13
C PHE A 272 11.09 -9.06 -20.63
N LYS A 273 11.97 -8.16 -21.06
CA LYS A 273 12.43 -8.09 -22.44
C LYS A 273 13.16 -9.37 -22.87
N LEU A 274 13.98 -9.97 -22.03
CA LEU A 274 14.65 -11.24 -22.32
C LEU A 274 13.63 -12.39 -22.47
N LEU A 275 12.63 -12.47 -21.59
CA LEU A 275 11.55 -13.48 -21.69
C LEU A 275 10.80 -13.32 -23.01
N MET A 276 10.37 -12.10 -23.35
CA MET A 276 9.68 -11.82 -24.61
C MET A 276 10.57 -12.04 -25.84
N PHE A 277 11.86 -11.77 -25.73
CA PHE A 277 12.82 -12.05 -26.82
C PHE A 277 12.95 -13.55 -27.10
N GLU A 278 13.01 -14.41 -26.08
CA GLU A 278 13.03 -15.87 -26.28
C GLU A 278 11.68 -16.37 -26.83
N MET A 279 10.55 -15.80 -26.42
CA MET A 279 9.23 -16.07 -27.00
C MET A 279 9.19 -15.67 -28.50
N MET A 280 9.72 -14.49 -28.85
CA MET A 280 9.80 -14.03 -30.23
C MET A 280 10.67 -14.97 -31.10
N LYS A 281 11.78 -15.46 -30.57
CA LYS A 281 12.61 -16.46 -31.28
C LYS A 281 11.89 -17.77 -31.54
N ALA A 282 11.05 -18.21 -30.59
CA ALA A 282 10.23 -19.40 -30.78
C ALA A 282 9.14 -19.15 -31.84
N GLU A 283 8.47 -18.01 -31.80
CA GLU A 283 7.50 -17.58 -32.81
C GLU A 283 8.11 -17.48 -34.22
N GLN A 284 9.35 -16.99 -34.35
CA GLN A 284 10.06 -16.93 -35.64
C GLN A 284 10.40 -18.31 -36.22
N ARG A 285 10.62 -19.33 -35.36
CA ARG A 285 10.88 -20.69 -35.78
C ARG A 285 9.61 -21.40 -36.24
N GLU A 286 8.51 -21.15 -35.56
CA GLU A 286 7.20 -21.75 -35.84
C GLU A 286 6.13 -20.65 -35.71
N PRO A 287 5.87 -19.90 -36.81
CA PRO A 287 4.93 -18.79 -36.80
C PRO A 287 3.52 -19.22 -36.37
N GLY A 288 2.93 -18.44 -35.44
CA GLY A 288 1.61 -18.69 -34.88
C GLY A 288 1.59 -19.71 -33.72
N SER A 289 2.77 -20.21 -33.30
CA SER A 289 2.83 -21.18 -32.19
C SER A 289 2.87 -20.51 -30.80
N VAL A 290 3.31 -19.25 -30.73
CA VAL A 290 3.52 -18.55 -29.46
C VAL A 290 2.61 -17.33 -29.33
N PHE A 291 2.57 -16.46 -30.32
CA PHE A 291 1.81 -15.21 -30.24
C PHE A 291 0.34 -15.41 -30.62
N ASP A 292 -0.56 -14.78 -29.89
CA ASP A 292 -2.01 -14.77 -30.19
C ASP A 292 -2.30 -13.70 -31.25
N HIS A 293 -2.00 -14.01 -32.52
CA HIS A 293 -2.13 -13.05 -33.63
C HIS A 293 -3.55 -12.55 -33.84
N ASP A 294 -4.57 -13.38 -33.59
CA ASP A 294 -5.97 -13.01 -33.70
C ASP A 294 -6.32 -11.93 -32.64
N PHE A 295 -5.88 -12.15 -31.41
CA PHE A 295 -6.05 -11.17 -30.32
C PHE A 295 -5.25 -9.89 -30.63
N ILE A 296 -3.98 -10.02 -31.05
CA ILE A 296 -3.11 -8.88 -31.36
C ILE A 296 -3.74 -7.99 -32.42
N GLN A 297 -4.20 -8.57 -33.51
CA GLN A 297 -4.82 -7.83 -34.62
C GLN A 297 -6.16 -7.19 -34.22
N ALA A 298 -7.01 -7.95 -33.52
CA ALA A 298 -8.33 -7.46 -33.17
C ALA A 298 -8.33 -6.44 -32.04
N GLN A 299 -7.49 -6.64 -31.01
CA GLN A 299 -7.61 -5.98 -29.70
C GLN A 299 -6.46 -5.05 -29.32
N THR A 300 -5.39 -4.97 -30.15
CA THR A 300 -4.20 -4.19 -29.76
C THR A 300 -3.81 -3.15 -30.82
N LEU A 301 -2.95 -2.21 -30.42
CA LEU A 301 -2.23 -1.24 -31.27
C LEU A 301 -0.74 -1.29 -30.98
N ASP A 302 0.06 -0.74 -31.91
CA ASP A 302 1.51 -0.51 -31.80
C ASP A 302 2.37 -1.78 -31.74
N TYR A 303 1.81 -2.95 -32.11
CA TYR A 303 2.52 -4.24 -32.10
C TYR A 303 3.79 -4.24 -32.96
N ASP A 304 3.75 -3.72 -34.20
CA ASP A 304 4.91 -3.73 -35.10
C ASP A 304 6.05 -2.87 -34.58
N ALA A 305 5.75 -1.71 -34.03
CA ALA A 305 6.73 -0.82 -33.42
C ALA A 305 7.40 -1.48 -32.20
N PHE A 306 6.59 -2.09 -31.32
CA PHE A 306 7.08 -2.87 -30.19
C PHE A 306 7.96 -4.05 -30.61
N LEU A 307 7.51 -4.84 -31.61
CA LEU A 307 8.27 -5.99 -32.09
C LEU A 307 9.62 -5.58 -32.70
N ASN A 308 9.68 -4.46 -33.41
CA ASN A 308 10.92 -3.94 -33.99
C ASN A 308 11.91 -3.49 -32.90
N GLU A 309 11.41 -2.86 -31.82
CA GLU A 309 12.24 -2.51 -30.66
C GLU A 309 12.77 -3.78 -29.98
N LEU A 310 11.90 -4.77 -29.75
CA LEU A 310 12.30 -6.03 -29.12
C LEU A 310 13.39 -6.78 -29.94
N LYS A 311 13.34 -6.74 -31.29
CA LYS A 311 14.38 -7.29 -32.16
C LYS A 311 15.74 -6.63 -31.98
N SER A 312 15.77 -5.35 -31.61
CA SER A 312 17.00 -4.56 -31.39
C SER A 312 17.58 -4.72 -29.97
N LEU A 313 17.00 -5.56 -29.12
CA LEU A 313 17.44 -5.74 -27.74
C LEU A 313 18.92 -6.12 -27.61
N ASP A 314 19.70 -5.31 -26.88
CA ASP A 314 21.05 -5.71 -26.44
C ASP A 314 20.93 -6.78 -25.33
N ARG A 315 20.93 -8.04 -25.76
CA ARG A 315 20.79 -9.19 -24.87
C ARG A 315 21.93 -9.30 -23.84
N LYS A 316 23.14 -8.93 -24.21
CA LYS A 316 24.29 -9.03 -23.29
C LYS A 316 24.13 -8.04 -22.15
N ARG A 317 23.74 -6.82 -22.50
CA ARG A 317 23.40 -5.80 -21.50
C ARG A 317 22.22 -6.23 -20.64
N ALA A 318 21.14 -6.70 -21.23
CA ALA A 318 19.94 -7.13 -20.50
C ALA A 318 20.24 -8.28 -19.51
N LEU A 319 21.05 -9.29 -19.90
CA LEU A 319 21.47 -10.37 -19.00
C LEU A 319 22.33 -9.86 -17.83
N ARG A 320 23.27 -8.97 -18.11
CA ARG A 320 24.09 -8.34 -17.05
C ARG A 320 23.22 -7.54 -16.08
N ASP A 321 22.27 -6.77 -16.61
CA ASP A 321 21.44 -5.84 -15.86
C ASP A 321 20.39 -6.59 -15.00
N CYS A 322 19.77 -7.66 -15.52
CA CYS A 322 18.87 -8.48 -14.71
C CYS A 322 19.60 -9.42 -13.74
N GLY A 323 20.83 -9.83 -14.07
CA GLY A 323 21.65 -10.73 -13.25
C GLY A 323 21.14 -12.18 -13.20
N ILE A 324 20.27 -12.58 -14.12
CA ILE A 324 19.72 -13.94 -14.20
C ILE A 324 20.50 -14.76 -15.23
N GLU A 325 20.80 -16.00 -14.88
CA GLU A 325 21.43 -16.95 -15.80
C GLU A 325 20.55 -17.19 -17.04
N GLU A 326 21.18 -17.15 -18.23
CA GLU A 326 20.46 -17.26 -19.51
C GLU A 326 19.67 -18.57 -19.63
N SER A 327 20.16 -19.67 -19.04
CA SER A 327 19.46 -20.95 -19.00
C SER A 327 18.13 -20.85 -18.28
N LEU A 328 18.10 -20.16 -17.13
CA LEU A 328 16.89 -19.98 -16.32
C LEU A 328 15.88 -19.05 -17.01
N VAL A 329 16.37 -18.00 -17.70
CA VAL A 329 15.53 -17.14 -18.55
C VAL A 329 14.84 -17.99 -19.64
N LYS A 330 15.58 -18.87 -20.32
CA LYS A 330 15.04 -19.76 -21.35
C LYS A 330 14.03 -20.76 -20.80
N GLU A 331 14.29 -21.34 -19.62
CA GLU A 331 13.36 -22.28 -18.96
C GLU A 331 12.02 -21.59 -18.64
N VAL A 332 12.05 -20.38 -18.06
CA VAL A 332 10.84 -19.63 -17.73
C VAL A 332 10.13 -19.13 -19.00
N ALA A 333 10.86 -18.69 -20.01
CA ALA A 333 10.28 -18.34 -21.30
C ALA A 333 9.57 -19.56 -21.92
N GLN A 334 10.20 -20.75 -21.89
CA GLN A 334 9.61 -22.00 -22.38
C GLN A 334 8.32 -22.36 -21.60
N LEU A 335 8.29 -22.14 -20.27
CA LEU A 335 7.09 -22.32 -19.47
C LEU A 335 5.94 -21.42 -19.97
N LEU A 336 6.21 -20.14 -20.24
CA LEU A 336 5.23 -19.18 -20.74
C LEU A 336 4.83 -19.42 -22.20
N ILE A 337 5.70 -20.06 -23.01
CA ILE A 337 5.38 -20.52 -24.37
C ILE A 337 4.38 -21.68 -24.32
N GLN A 338 4.56 -22.63 -23.40
CA GLN A 338 3.71 -23.80 -23.26
C GLN A 338 2.35 -23.50 -22.66
N HIS A 339 2.23 -22.41 -21.88
CA HIS A 339 1.03 -22.06 -21.12
C HIS A 339 0.56 -20.65 -21.47
N ASN A 340 -0.69 -20.49 -21.88
CA ASN A 340 -1.27 -19.20 -22.23
C ASN A 340 -2.24 -18.63 -21.19
N ARG A 341 -2.52 -19.39 -20.12
CA ARG A 341 -3.29 -18.92 -18.97
C ARG A 341 -2.35 -18.63 -17.81
N PHE A 342 -1.80 -17.43 -17.82
CA PHE A 342 -0.91 -16.98 -16.76
C PHE A 342 -1.34 -15.65 -16.16
N ILE A 343 -1.04 -15.48 -14.88
CA ILE A 343 -1.33 -14.26 -14.11
C ILE A 343 -0.03 -13.68 -13.61
N SER A 344 0.14 -12.38 -13.78
CA SER A 344 1.21 -11.62 -13.13
C SER A 344 0.65 -10.90 -11.90
N CYS A 345 1.16 -11.26 -10.72
CA CYS A 345 0.89 -10.61 -9.43
C CYS A 345 2.12 -9.78 -9.03
N TRP A 346 1.94 -8.51 -8.70
CA TRP A 346 3.06 -7.67 -8.26
C TRP A 346 2.69 -6.73 -7.13
N ALA A 347 3.72 -6.27 -6.39
CA ALA A 347 3.60 -5.26 -5.35
C ALA A 347 4.67 -4.17 -5.50
N MET A 348 5.04 -3.50 -4.40
CA MET A 348 5.92 -2.33 -4.40
C MET A 348 7.32 -2.58 -4.96
N GLY A 349 7.77 -3.82 -5.08
CA GLY A 349 9.03 -4.16 -5.76
C GLY A 349 9.11 -3.66 -7.20
N LEU A 350 7.97 -3.51 -7.91
CA LEU A 350 7.91 -2.94 -9.25
C LEU A 350 7.54 -1.45 -9.28
N THR A 351 6.80 -0.96 -8.27
CA THR A 351 6.15 0.36 -8.34
C THR A 351 6.97 1.50 -7.73
N GLN A 352 8.01 1.21 -6.95
CA GLN A 352 8.82 2.21 -6.25
C GLN A 352 10.23 2.35 -6.86
N HIS A 353 10.31 2.40 -8.19
CA HIS A 353 11.51 2.63 -9.00
C HIS A 353 11.34 3.87 -9.87
N LYS A 354 12.42 4.45 -10.34
CA LYS A 354 12.37 5.58 -11.27
C LYS A 354 11.56 5.26 -12.53
N HIS A 355 11.74 4.07 -13.09
CA HIS A 355 11.06 3.59 -14.30
C HIS A 355 9.87 2.66 -13.99
N ALA A 356 9.21 2.85 -12.85
CA ALA A 356 8.16 1.97 -12.36
C ALA A 356 6.97 1.81 -13.31
N VAL A 357 6.55 2.88 -14.00
CA VAL A 357 5.50 2.81 -15.02
C VAL A 357 5.91 1.89 -16.16
N ASN A 358 7.16 1.95 -16.60
CA ASN A 358 7.70 1.09 -17.65
C ASN A 358 7.81 -0.37 -17.20
N ASN A 359 8.12 -0.65 -15.92
CA ASN A 359 8.03 -2.01 -15.37
C ASN A 359 6.64 -2.60 -15.58
N ILE A 360 5.58 -1.85 -15.24
CA ILE A 360 4.19 -2.30 -15.41
C ILE A 360 3.85 -2.50 -16.89
N ARG A 361 4.30 -1.61 -17.76
CA ARG A 361 4.08 -1.71 -19.21
C ARG A 361 4.73 -2.96 -19.80
N GLU A 362 5.94 -3.36 -19.35
CA GLU A 362 6.55 -4.61 -19.80
C GLU A 362 5.76 -5.84 -19.31
N VAL A 363 5.22 -5.79 -18.10
CA VAL A 363 4.28 -6.84 -17.64
C VAL A 363 3.03 -6.89 -18.52
N VAL A 364 2.51 -5.75 -18.97
CA VAL A 364 1.37 -5.74 -19.92
C VAL A 364 1.78 -6.28 -21.28
N ASN A 365 2.92 -5.85 -21.83
CA ASN A 365 3.41 -6.29 -23.14
C ASN A 365 3.47 -7.83 -23.27
N ILE A 366 4.02 -8.52 -22.25
CA ILE A 366 4.09 -9.99 -22.30
C ILE A 366 2.71 -10.65 -22.26
N HIS A 367 1.74 -10.06 -21.55
CA HIS A 367 0.35 -10.52 -21.54
C HIS A 367 -0.34 -10.30 -22.89
N LEU A 368 -0.12 -9.15 -23.52
CA LEU A 368 -0.70 -8.85 -24.83
C LEU A 368 -0.18 -9.77 -25.93
N LEU A 369 1.11 -10.16 -25.91
CA LEU A 369 1.67 -11.13 -26.88
C LEU A 369 0.93 -12.47 -26.83
N ARG A 370 0.47 -12.88 -25.66
CA ARG A 370 -0.19 -14.18 -25.44
C ARG A 370 -1.72 -14.09 -25.42
N GLY A 371 -2.31 -12.90 -25.63
CA GLY A 371 -3.72 -12.68 -25.42
C GLY A 371 -4.17 -13.11 -24.00
N ALA A 372 -3.30 -12.95 -23.00
CA ALA A 372 -3.50 -13.42 -21.63
C ALA A 372 -4.20 -12.36 -20.75
N VAL A 373 -5.19 -11.67 -21.29
CA VAL A 373 -6.07 -10.72 -20.59
C VAL A 373 -7.51 -10.96 -21.04
N GLY A 374 -8.46 -10.89 -20.12
CA GLY A 374 -9.87 -11.11 -20.42
C GLY A 374 -10.24 -12.60 -20.62
N LYS A 375 -9.39 -13.48 -20.14
CA LYS A 375 -9.59 -14.95 -20.19
C LYS A 375 -9.54 -15.52 -18.78
N LYS A 376 -10.32 -16.56 -18.51
CA LYS A 376 -10.29 -17.27 -17.23
C LYS A 376 -8.90 -17.83 -16.93
N GLY A 377 -8.40 -17.58 -15.74
CA GLY A 377 -7.07 -18.00 -15.29
C GLY A 377 -5.91 -17.22 -15.91
N ALA A 378 -6.17 -16.06 -16.51
CA ALA A 378 -5.14 -15.19 -17.10
C ALA A 378 -5.43 -13.72 -16.82
N GLY A 379 -4.39 -12.92 -16.61
CA GLY A 379 -4.52 -11.48 -16.44
C GLY A 379 -3.52 -10.84 -15.50
N LEU A 380 -3.82 -9.61 -15.11
CA LEU A 380 -2.99 -8.67 -14.41
C LEU A 380 -3.50 -8.45 -12.99
N CYS A 381 -2.64 -8.56 -11.98
CA CYS A 381 -3.02 -8.50 -10.56
C CYS A 381 -2.07 -7.59 -9.76
N PRO A 382 -2.25 -6.26 -9.77
CA PRO A 382 -1.60 -5.38 -8.79
C PRO A 382 -2.16 -5.70 -7.40
N VAL A 383 -1.33 -6.27 -6.53
CA VAL A 383 -1.75 -6.70 -5.19
C VAL A 383 -1.63 -5.53 -4.23
N ARG A 384 -2.76 -4.90 -3.91
CA ARG A 384 -2.84 -3.70 -3.08
C ARG A 384 -2.50 -3.99 -1.61
N GLY A 385 -1.74 -3.07 -1.00
CA GLY A 385 -1.24 -3.23 0.37
C GLY A 385 -2.30 -2.98 1.44
N HIS A 386 -2.96 -1.82 1.43
CA HIS A 386 -3.94 -1.43 2.44
C HIS A 386 -5.34 -1.92 2.08
N SER A 387 -6.15 -2.19 3.12
CA SER A 387 -7.44 -2.88 3.01
C SER A 387 -8.48 -2.19 2.12
N ASN A 388 -8.41 -0.86 1.95
CA ASN A 388 -9.33 -0.10 1.09
C ASN A 388 -8.63 0.92 0.17
N VAL A 389 -7.33 0.83 -0.05
CA VAL A 389 -6.60 1.81 -0.89
C VAL A 389 -7.12 1.89 -2.33
N GLN A 390 -7.73 0.83 -2.83
CA GLN A 390 -8.40 0.83 -4.14
C GLN A 390 -9.76 1.50 -4.04
N GLY A 391 -10.50 1.25 -2.97
CA GLY A 391 -11.79 1.89 -2.68
C GLY A 391 -11.66 3.40 -2.49
N ASP A 392 -10.63 3.88 -1.78
CA ASP A 392 -10.37 5.32 -1.65
C ASP A 392 -10.31 6.00 -3.03
N ARG A 393 -9.54 5.43 -3.96
CA ARG A 393 -9.45 5.94 -5.34
C ARG A 393 -10.78 5.83 -6.09
N THR A 394 -11.52 4.76 -5.90
CA THR A 394 -12.85 4.58 -6.49
C THR A 394 -13.84 5.62 -5.97
N MET A 395 -13.74 5.98 -4.70
CA MET A 395 -14.57 7.00 -4.06
C MET A 395 -14.16 8.44 -4.40
N GLY A 396 -13.07 8.63 -5.12
CA GLY A 396 -12.64 9.94 -5.58
C GLY A 396 -11.55 10.61 -4.74
N ILE A 397 -10.89 9.91 -3.83
CA ILE A 397 -9.66 10.39 -3.20
C ILE A 397 -8.56 10.39 -4.26
N TYR A 398 -8.40 11.51 -4.91
CA TYR A 398 -7.43 11.71 -5.98
C TYR A 398 -7.22 13.20 -6.27
N GLU A 399 -6.00 13.64 -6.34
CA GLU A 399 -5.60 15.03 -6.59
C GLU A 399 -5.78 15.47 -8.05
N LYS A 400 -5.90 14.51 -8.98
CA LYS A 400 -6.07 14.74 -10.43
C LYS A 400 -7.35 14.08 -10.95
N PRO A 401 -8.53 14.43 -10.40
CA PRO A 401 -9.79 13.80 -10.78
C PRO A 401 -10.11 14.03 -12.27
N LYS A 402 -10.73 13.01 -12.88
CA LYS A 402 -11.20 13.15 -14.27
C LYS A 402 -12.36 14.16 -14.36
N PRO A 403 -12.43 14.97 -15.42
CA PRO A 403 -13.53 15.94 -15.60
C PRO A 403 -14.92 15.33 -15.49
N GLU A 404 -15.12 14.12 -16.05
CA GLU A 404 -16.42 13.43 -16.03
C GLU A 404 -16.88 13.04 -14.61
N PHE A 405 -15.94 12.81 -13.71
CA PHE A 405 -16.23 12.57 -12.29
C PHE A 405 -16.70 13.86 -11.61
N LEU A 406 -15.98 14.96 -11.83
CA LEU A 406 -16.35 16.28 -11.29
C LEU A 406 -17.70 16.75 -11.82
N ASP A 407 -17.97 16.56 -13.13
CA ASP A 407 -19.24 16.93 -13.75
C ASP A 407 -20.42 16.16 -13.13
N ARG A 408 -20.22 14.89 -12.77
CA ARG A 408 -21.25 14.10 -12.07
C ARG A 408 -21.47 14.59 -10.63
N LEU A 409 -20.41 14.94 -9.89
CA LEU A 409 -20.57 15.55 -8.57
C LEU A 409 -21.33 16.86 -8.64
N ASP A 410 -20.95 17.75 -9.58
CA ASP A 410 -21.59 19.04 -9.77
C ASP A 410 -23.07 18.89 -10.12
N SER A 411 -23.39 17.97 -11.03
CA SER A 411 -24.76 17.70 -11.46
C SER A 411 -25.62 17.10 -10.34
N TYR A 412 -25.07 16.13 -9.60
CA TYR A 412 -25.81 15.40 -8.57
C TYR A 412 -26.04 16.24 -7.31
N PHE A 413 -25.02 16.97 -6.86
CA PHE A 413 -25.07 17.76 -5.63
C PHE A 413 -25.37 19.23 -5.86
N HIS A 414 -25.48 19.69 -7.12
CA HIS A 414 -25.65 21.11 -7.47
C HIS A 414 -24.58 22.01 -6.85
N ILE A 415 -23.32 21.59 -6.92
CA ILE A 415 -22.13 22.31 -6.44
C ILE A 415 -21.23 22.69 -7.63
N GLN A 416 -20.17 23.45 -7.35
CA GLN A 416 -19.11 23.74 -8.31
C GLN A 416 -17.78 23.23 -7.76
N THR A 417 -17.34 22.09 -8.27
CA THR A 417 -16.06 21.49 -7.86
C THR A 417 -14.88 22.20 -8.52
N PRO A 418 -13.71 22.29 -7.84
CA PRO A 418 -12.49 22.86 -8.42
C PRO A 418 -11.99 22.00 -9.59
N ARG A 419 -11.53 22.65 -10.66
CA ARG A 419 -11.04 21.98 -11.88
C ARG A 419 -9.53 21.86 -11.96
N GLU A 420 -8.81 22.63 -11.16
CA GLU A 420 -7.36 22.57 -11.07
C GLU A 420 -6.92 21.31 -10.33
N HIS A 421 -5.77 20.75 -10.72
CA HIS A 421 -5.17 19.64 -10.01
C HIS A 421 -4.71 20.09 -8.62
N GLY A 422 -4.90 19.23 -7.64
CA GLY A 422 -4.35 19.39 -6.31
C GLY A 422 -2.93 18.83 -6.19
N TYR A 423 -2.37 18.88 -4.99
CA TYR A 423 -1.06 18.34 -4.66
C TYR A 423 -1.12 16.81 -4.49
N ASP A 424 -0.17 16.08 -5.10
CA ASP A 424 0.16 14.73 -4.68
C ASP A 424 0.97 14.75 -3.35
N THR A 425 1.36 13.59 -2.84
CA THR A 425 2.07 13.51 -1.54
C THR A 425 3.41 14.25 -1.55
N VAL A 426 4.19 14.17 -2.62
CA VAL A 426 5.49 14.85 -2.75
C VAL A 426 5.27 16.36 -2.86
N GLU A 427 4.38 16.78 -3.76
CA GLU A 427 4.01 18.19 -3.96
C GLU A 427 3.45 18.83 -2.68
N ALA A 428 2.66 18.07 -1.89
CA ALA A 428 2.13 18.54 -0.61
C ALA A 428 3.26 18.81 0.40
N ILE A 429 4.26 17.91 0.50
CA ILE A 429 5.42 18.10 1.39
C ILE A 429 6.26 19.31 0.93
N GLU A 430 6.51 19.45 -0.36
CA GLU A 430 7.19 20.62 -0.92
C GLU A 430 6.44 21.92 -0.62
N ALA A 431 5.12 21.93 -0.83
CA ALA A 431 4.28 23.09 -0.53
C ALA A 431 4.27 23.46 0.96
N MET A 432 4.28 22.46 1.87
CA MET A 432 4.46 22.70 3.30
C MET A 432 5.83 23.35 3.58
N ASN A 433 6.89 22.82 2.97
CA ASN A 433 8.23 23.36 3.14
C ASN A 433 8.36 24.82 2.64
N GLU A 434 7.59 25.19 1.63
CA GLU A 434 7.50 26.55 1.06
C GLU A 434 6.53 27.49 1.81
N ASN A 435 5.96 27.05 2.93
CA ASN A 435 4.95 27.77 3.74
C ASN A 435 3.64 28.06 2.96
N LYS A 436 3.33 27.30 1.93
CA LYS A 436 2.08 27.40 1.15
C LYS A 436 0.90 26.66 1.79
N VAL A 437 1.15 25.79 2.76
CA VAL A 437 0.12 25.03 3.48
C VAL A 437 -0.03 25.56 4.90
N LYS A 438 -1.26 25.91 5.26
CA LYS A 438 -1.65 26.39 6.59
C LYS A 438 -2.30 25.30 7.44
N VAL A 439 -3.13 24.45 6.81
CA VAL A 439 -3.85 23.39 7.49
C VAL A 439 -3.53 22.06 6.84
N PHE A 440 -3.14 21.08 7.64
CA PHE A 440 -2.99 19.68 7.23
C PHE A 440 -3.95 18.81 8.04
N LEU A 441 -4.87 18.13 7.37
CA LEU A 441 -5.78 17.17 7.97
C LEU A 441 -5.55 15.78 7.39
N ALA A 442 -5.27 14.81 8.26
CA ALA A 442 -5.05 13.42 7.86
C ALA A 442 -6.16 12.50 8.38
N MET A 443 -6.80 11.77 7.47
CA MET A 443 -7.70 10.67 7.77
C MET A 443 -6.90 9.38 7.90
N GLY A 444 -6.42 9.11 9.11
CA GLY A 444 -5.54 7.99 9.43
C GLY A 444 -4.10 8.14 8.90
N GLY A 445 -3.32 7.08 9.05
CA GLY A 445 -1.95 7.00 8.57
C GLY A 445 -0.89 7.50 9.56
N ASN A 446 0.36 7.27 9.21
CA ASN A 446 1.55 7.79 9.88
C ASN A 446 2.37 8.57 8.86
N PHE A 447 1.92 9.78 8.55
CA PHE A 447 2.45 10.57 7.44
C PHE A 447 3.98 10.72 7.52
N ILE A 448 4.52 11.07 8.70
CA ILE A 448 5.96 11.32 8.89
C ILE A 448 6.82 10.08 8.62
N SER A 449 6.45 8.91 9.16
CA SER A 449 7.25 7.68 8.97
C SER A 449 6.95 6.96 7.65
N ALA A 450 5.81 7.26 7.00
CA ALA A 450 5.41 6.59 5.76
C ALA A 450 5.89 7.30 4.49
N THR A 451 6.18 8.60 4.56
CA THR A 451 6.60 9.42 3.42
C THR A 451 8.13 9.43 3.25
N PRO A 452 8.65 9.77 2.06
CA PRO A 452 10.09 9.86 1.84
C PRO A 452 10.73 10.98 2.65
N ASP A 453 12.04 10.91 2.82
CA ASP A 453 12.87 11.94 3.49
C ASP A 453 12.27 12.40 4.81
N SER A 454 12.20 11.48 5.79
CA SER A 454 11.49 11.69 7.05
C SER A 454 11.91 12.96 7.79
N GLU A 455 13.18 13.37 7.67
CA GLU A 455 13.70 14.60 8.29
C GLU A 455 13.18 15.84 7.56
N PHE A 456 13.25 15.85 6.23
CA PHE A 456 12.71 16.94 5.41
C PHE A 456 11.21 17.08 5.62
N THR A 457 10.49 15.97 5.56
CA THR A 457 9.04 15.93 5.78
C THR A 457 8.66 16.43 7.18
N GLY A 458 9.41 16.02 8.20
CA GLY A 458 9.20 16.51 9.57
C GLY A 458 9.37 18.03 9.69
N LYS A 459 10.45 18.56 9.13
CA LYS A 459 10.70 20.02 9.10
C LYS A 459 9.63 20.78 8.29
N ALA A 460 9.13 20.20 7.21
CA ALA A 460 8.05 20.78 6.42
C ALA A 460 6.73 20.81 7.22
N MET A 461 6.39 19.70 7.90
CA MET A 461 5.19 19.63 8.75
C MET A 461 5.18 20.65 9.88
N GLN A 462 6.33 20.92 10.49
CA GLN A 462 6.46 21.91 11.57
C GLN A 462 6.18 23.35 11.12
N LYS A 463 6.16 23.64 9.82
CA LYS A 463 5.81 24.96 9.27
C LYS A 463 4.30 25.17 9.10
N VAL A 464 3.51 24.12 9.24
CA VAL A 464 2.04 24.19 9.12
C VAL A 464 1.45 24.85 10.38
N LYS A 465 0.42 25.67 10.22
CA LYS A 465 -0.24 26.33 11.36
C LYS A 465 -1.06 25.37 12.20
N LEU A 466 -1.86 24.50 11.56
CA LEU A 466 -2.69 23.52 12.24
C LEU A 466 -2.52 22.14 11.60
N THR A 467 -2.15 21.15 12.42
CA THR A 467 -2.16 19.74 12.04
C THR A 467 -3.30 19.00 12.74
N VAL A 468 -4.09 18.24 12.00
CA VAL A 468 -5.22 17.44 12.50
C VAL A 468 -5.04 15.98 12.12
N GLN A 469 -5.08 15.08 13.09
CA GLN A 469 -4.94 13.65 12.89
C GLN A 469 -6.19 12.91 13.34
N VAL A 470 -6.97 12.34 12.42
CA VAL A 470 -8.03 11.39 12.74
C VAL A 470 -7.38 10.02 12.88
N SER A 471 -7.37 9.43 14.07
CA SER A 471 -6.58 8.24 14.36
C SER A 471 -7.18 7.35 15.44
N THR A 472 -6.87 6.06 15.37
CA THR A 472 -7.21 5.10 16.43
C THR A 472 -6.13 5.04 17.52
N LYS A 473 -4.85 5.20 17.14
CA LYS A 473 -3.67 5.05 18.00
C LYS A 473 -2.64 6.14 17.69
N LEU A 474 -1.72 6.39 18.61
CA LEU A 474 -0.59 7.29 18.37
C LEU A 474 0.39 6.72 17.35
N ASN A 475 1.03 7.62 16.65
CA ASN A 475 2.19 7.38 15.78
C ASN A 475 3.05 8.65 15.67
N ARG A 476 4.13 8.63 14.92
CA ARG A 476 5.07 9.74 14.80
C ARG A 476 4.43 11.05 14.35
N ALA A 477 3.40 11.00 13.51
CA ALA A 477 2.73 12.20 13.01
C ALA A 477 1.95 12.99 14.09
N HIS A 478 1.71 12.41 15.26
CA HIS A 478 1.11 13.10 16.40
C HIS A 478 2.16 13.85 17.25
N LEU A 479 3.43 13.61 17.02
CA LEU A 479 4.56 14.15 17.79
C LEU A 479 5.40 15.15 16.99
N VAL A 480 5.33 15.07 15.67
CA VAL A 480 5.94 16.04 14.74
C VAL A 480 4.79 16.86 14.16
N THR A 481 4.47 17.98 14.80
CA THR A 481 3.25 18.74 14.54
C THR A 481 3.56 20.13 13.97
N GLY A 482 2.55 20.80 13.45
CA GLY A 482 2.57 22.22 13.19
C GLY A 482 2.61 23.06 14.48
N GLU A 483 2.33 24.36 14.35
CA GLU A 483 2.28 25.30 15.48
C GLU A 483 1.27 24.87 16.55
N GLN A 484 0.16 24.29 16.12
CA GLN A 484 -0.87 23.66 16.96
C GLN A 484 -1.32 22.33 16.36
N ALA A 485 -1.86 21.43 17.19
CA ALA A 485 -2.26 20.12 16.75
C ALA A 485 -3.53 19.61 17.42
N LEU A 486 -4.33 18.86 16.66
CA LEU A 486 -5.50 18.15 17.12
C LEU A 486 -5.37 16.64 16.85
N ILE A 487 -5.74 15.83 17.83
CA ILE A 487 -5.95 14.39 17.67
C ILE A 487 -7.44 14.11 17.81
N LEU A 488 -8.05 13.58 16.77
CA LEU A 488 -9.47 13.23 16.72
C LEU A 488 -9.60 11.70 16.73
N PRO A 489 -9.98 11.08 17.87
CA PRO A 489 -10.01 9.62 17.96
C PRO A 489 -11.23 9.05 17.25
N CYS A 490 -10.99 8.04 16.41
CA CYS A 490 -12.05 7.37 15.67
C CYS A 490 -12.28 5.93 16.12
N LEU A 491 -13.44 5.38 15.75
CA LEU A 491 -13.76 3.97 15.88
C LEU A 491 -12.79 3.14 15.04
N GLY A 492 -12.34 2.00 15.56
CA GLY A 492 -11.70 0.97 14.80
C GLY A 492 -12.71 0.14 14.00
N ARG A 493 -12.25 -0.60 13.02
CA ARG A 493 -13.10 -1.45 12.18
C ARG A 493 -13.73 -2.61 12.96
N THR A 494 -13.14 -3.01 14.06
CA THR A 494 -13.64 -4.01 15.01
C THR A 494 -14.79 -3.52 15.86
N GLU A 495 -14.97 -2.20 16.01
CA GLU A 495 -15.91 -1.59 16.96
C GLU A 495 -17.28 -1.34 16.33
N ARG A 496 -18.32 -1.49 17.14
CA ARG A 496 -19.71 -1.21 16.74
C ARG A 496 -19.88 0.29 16.51
N ASP A 497 -20.49 0.62 15.41
CA ASP A 497 -20.90 1.98 15.09
C ASP A 497 -22.43 2.08 15.20
N VAL A 498 -22.90 2.94 16.09
CA VAL A 498 -24.33 3.17 16.34
C VAL A 498 -24.62 4.65 16.17
N GLN A 499 -25.40 4.98 15.16
CA GLN A 499 -25.87 6.32 14.85
C GLN A 499 -27.37 6.45 15.17
N VAL A 500 -27.95 7.62 14.90
CA VAL A 500 -29.38 7.86 15.11
C VAL A 500 -30.27 6.84 14.37
N GLY A 501 -29.87 6.45 13.16
CA GLY A 501 -30.53 5.43 12.34
C GLY A 501 -30.29 3.98 12.80
N GLY A 502 -29.64 3.76 13.94
CA GLY A 502 -29.31 2.43 14.47
C GLY A 502 -27.88 1.98 14.20
N GLU A 503 -27.65 0.66 14.27
CA GLU A 503 -26.34 0.05 14.02
C GLU A 503 -25.96 0.17 12.55
N GLN A 504 -24.77 0.72 12.28
CA GLN A 504 -24.25 0.95 10.96
C GLN A 504 -23.23 -0.11 10.54
N PHE A 505 -22.93 -0.15 9.26
CA PHE A 505 -21.78 -0.84 8.68
C PHE A 505 -21.14 0.05 7.61
N VAL A 506 -19.88 -0.20 7.33
CA VAL A 506 -19.13 0.46 6.25
C VAL A 506 -18.77 -0.55 5.18
N THR A 507 -18.28 -0.06 4.03
CA THR A 507 -17.89 -0.90 2.92
C THR A 507 -16.43 -0.69 2.53
N VAL A 508 -15.84 -1.70 1.90
CA VAL A 508 -14.46 -1.68 1.40
C VAL A 508 -14.38 -2.33 0.03
N GLU A 509 -13.38 -1.93 -0.79
CA GLU A 509 -13.06 -2.52 -2.08
C GLU A 509 -11.70 -3.24 -2.02
N ASN A 510 -11.66 -4.53 -2.27
CA ASN A 510 -10.42 -5.30 -2.28
C ASN A 510 -9.65 -5.21 -3.60
N SER A 511 -8.45 -5.83 -3.68
CA SER A 511 -7.56 -5.78 -4.84
C SER A 511 -8.18 -6.31 -6.14
N MET A 512 -9.24 -7.09 -6.07
CA MET A 512 -9.92 -7.68 -7.24
C MET A 512 -11.20 -6.94 -7.62
N GLY A 513 -11.47 -5.80 -6.95
CA GLY A 513 -12.64 -4.96 -7.24
C GLY A 513 -13.94 -5.49 -6.69
N VAL A 514 -13.91 -6.30 -5.63
CA VAL A 514 -15.10 -6.68 -4.87
C VAL A 514 -15.37 -5.65 -3.80
N VAL A 515 -16.58 -5.12 -3.78
CA VAL A 515 -17.11 -4.27 -2.72
C VAL A 515 -17.86 -5.12 -1.73
N SER A 516 -17.44 -5.12 -0.47
CA SER A 516 -18.01 -5.93 0.61
C SER A 516 -18.35 -5.12 1.85
N MET A 517 -19.29 -5.63 2.63
CA MET A 517 -19.72 -5.07 3.92
C MET A 517 -18.70 -5.38 5.02
N SER A 518 -18.48 -4.42 5.91
CA SER A 518 -17.65 -4.56 7.09
C SER A 518 -18.41 -3.99 8.30
N ARG A 519 -18.70 -4.86 9.30
CA ARG A 519 -19.45 -4.49 10.50
C ARG A 519 -18.69 -4.91 11.75
N GLY A 520 -18.24 -3.94 12.54
CA GLY A 520 -17.64 -4.18 13.84
C GLY A 520 -18.65 -4.72 14.87
N ASN A 521 -18.17 -5.48 15.82
CA ASN A 521 -19.02 -6.13 16.85
C ASN A 521 -18.53 -5.91 18.28
N MET A 522 -17.39 -5.22 18.46
CA MET A 522 -16.84 -4.90 19.77
C MET A 522 -17.42 -3.59 20.32
N GLN A 523 -17.47 -3.49 21.64
CA GLN A 523 -17.78 -2.20 22.27
C GLN A 523 -16.64 -1.21 21.96
N PRO A 524 -16.96 0.05 21.66
CA PRO A 524 -15.96 1.11 21.46
C PRO A 524 -15.00 1.22 22.65
N ALA A 525 -13.74 1.51 22.37
CA ALA A 525 -12.70 1.69 23.39
C ALA A 525 -13.00 2.84 24.37
N SER A 526 -13.82 3.79 23.95
CA SER A 526 -14.30 4.93 24.76
C SER A 526 -15.66 5.42 24.23
N PRO A 527 -16.52 5.97 25.08
CA PRO A 527 -17.78 6.60 24.66
C PRO A 527 -17.55 7.92 23.89
N HIS A 528 -16.35 8.46 23.90
CA HIS A 528 -15.99 9.71 23.20
C HIS A 528 -15.51 9.48 21.77
N LEU A 529 -15.41 8.23 21.30
CA LEU A 529 -15.04 7.96 19.92
C LEU A 529 -16.18 8.28 18.96
N ARG A 530 -15.83 8.77 17.77
CA ARG A 530 -16.75 8.92 16.64
C ARG A 530 -16.27 8.10 15.46
N SER A 531 -17.18 7.70 14.59
CA SER A 531 -16.80 7.04 13.33
C SER A 531 -16.21 8.05 12.35
N GLU A 532 -15.39 7.58 11.42
CA GLU A 532 -14.82 8.44 10.36
C GLU A 532 -15.92 9.16 9.55
N PRO A 533 -17.03 8.49 9.10
CA PRO A 533 -18.13 9.20 8.45
C PRO A 533 -18.76 10.30 9.30
N ALA A 534 -18.96 10.04 10.60
CA ALA A 534 -19.54 11.03 11.52
C ALA A 534 -18.60 12.24 11.69
N ILE A 535 -17.29 12.01 11.87
CA ILE A 535 -16.29 13.08 11.98
C ILE A 535 -16.33 13.98 10.74
N VAL A 536 -16.37 13.39 9.55
CA VAL A 536 -16.41 14.14 8.29
C VAL A 536 -17.69 14.96 8.18
N CYS A 537 -18.84 14.36 8.43
CA CYS A 537 -20.12 15.06 8.33
C CYS A 537 -20.27 16.20 9.33
N GLU A 538 -19.84 16.02 10.57
CA GLU A 538 -19.91 17.06 11.60
C GLU A 538 -18.91 18.20 11.33
N LEU A 539 -17.70 17.88 10.82
CA LEU A 539 -16.77 18.90 10.34
C LEU A 539 -17.35 19.67 9.14
N ALA A 540 -18.04 18.97 8.21
CA ALA A 540 -18.68 19.60 7.07
C ALA A 540 -19.76 20.61 7.51
N VAL A 541 -20.58 20.26 8.50
CA VAL A 541 -21.58 21.17 9.07
C VAL A 541 -20.91 22.38 9.71
N ALA A 542 -19.82 22.19 10.47
CA ALA A 542 -19.09 23.29 11.13
C ALA A 542 -18.42 24.25 10.10
N LEU A 543 -17.93 23.69 8.99
CA LEU A 543 -17.20 24.45 7.97
C LEU A 543 -18.14 25.13 6.95
N LEU A 544 -19.08 24.35 6.41
CA LEU A 544 -19.94 24.75 5.29
C LEU A 544 -21.35 25.15 5.71
N GLY A 545 -21.73 24.87 6.96
CA GLY A 545 -23.09 25.03 7.49
C GLY A 545 -23.99 23.84 7.14
N ASP A 546 -25.17 23.82 7.75
CA ASP A 546 -26.20 22.81 7.50
C ASP A 546 -27.12 23.20 6.30
N ASN A 547 -26.61 24.00 5.41
CA ASN A 547 -27.34 24.45 4.23
C ASN A 547 -27.13 23.52 3.05
N LYS A 548 -28.25 23.06 2.47
CA LYS A 548 -28.27 22.27 1.22
C LYS A 548 -27.34 22.89 0.16
N PRO A 549 -26.68 22.08 -0.68
CA PRO A 549 -27.36 20.92 -1.31
C PRO A 549 -27.05 19.56 -0.69
N ILE A 550 -26.10 19.44 0.23
CA ILE A 550 -25.70 18.14 0.80
C ILE A 550 -26.25 18.01 2.21
N ASP A 551 -27.06 16.99 2.48
CA ASP A 551 -27.56 16.67 3.81
C ASP A 551 -26.55 15.83 4.59
N TRP A 552 -25.57 16.51 5.18
CA TRP A 552 -24.50 15.90 5.94
C TRP A 552 -25.00 15.15 7.17
N LEU A 553 -26.03 15.68 7.86
CA LEU A 553 -26.57 15.05 9.06
C LEU A 553 -27.33 13.77 8.75
N ALA A 554 -28.10 13.73 7.67
CA ALA A 554 -28.75 12.50 7.22
C ALA A 554 -27.72 11.43 6.85
N ALA A 555 -26.61 11.80 6.18
CA ALA A 555 -25.53 10.88 5.85
C ALA A 555 -24.76 10.38 7.07
N ARG A 556 -24.61 11.21 8.12
CA ARG A 556 -24.06 10.81 9.42
C ARG A 556 -24.96 9.81 10.13
N ASP A 557 -26.25 10.11 10.17
CA ASP A 557 -27.21 9.38 10.97
C ASP A 557 -27.57 8.00 10.38
N ASN A 558 -27.45 7.87 9.06
CA ASN A 558 -27.68 6.62 8.33
C ASN A 558 -26.76 6.52 7.10
N TYR A 559 -25.85 5.56 7.10
CA TYR A 559 -24.90 5.37 6.01
C TYR A 559 -25.53 4.85 4.71
N ASP A 560 -26.79 4.38 4.74
CA ASP A 560 -27.53 4.12 3.49
C ASP A 560 -27.72 5.39 2.67
N VAL A 561 -27.83 6.56 3.33
CA VAL A 561 -27.87 7.87 2.64
C VAL A 561 -26.51 8.16 1.96
N ALA A 562 -25.40 7.94 2.64
CA ALA A 562 -24.07 8.09 2.05
C ALA A 562 -23.90 7.15 0.83
N ARG A 563 -24.36 5.90 0.93
CA ARG A 563 -24.33 4.95 -0.19
C ARG A 563 -25.25 5.34 -1.35
N ASN A 564 -26.41 5.93 -1.08
CA ASN A 564 -27.26 6.51 -2.14
C ASN A 564 -26.54 7.67 -2.85
N HIS A 565 -25.77 8.49 -2.13
CA HIS A 565 -24.94 9.53 -2.75
C HIS A 565 -23.81 8.93 -3.60
N ILE A 566 -23.17 7.86 -3.16
CA ILE A 566 -22.18 7.14 -3.95
C ILE A 566 -22.81 6.58 -5.22
N GLU A 567 -23.97 5.95 -5.13
CA GLU A 567 -24.75 5.43 -6.27
C GLU A 567 -25.04 6.52 -7.30
N GLY A 568 -25.47 7.71 -6.85
CA GLY A 568 -25.78 8.82 -7.74
C GLY A 568 -24.56 9.46 -8.40
N ALA A 569 -23.39 9.41 -7.74
CA ALA A 569 -22.19 10.12 -8.19
C ALA A 569 -21.16 9.22 -8.90
N ILE A 570 -21.11 7.93 -8.60
CA ILE A 570 -20.06 7.00 -9.06
C ILE A 570 -20.67 5.86 -9.88
N ALA A 571 -20.26 5.73 -11.13
CA ALA A 571 -20.71 4.64 -12.00
C ALA A 571 -20.28 3.27 -11.48
N GLY A 572 -21.14 2.27 -11.62
CA GLY A 572 -20.90 0.88 -11.16
C GLY A 572 -21.44 0.59 -9.77
N PHE A 573 -22.02 1.58 -9.10
CA PHE A 573 -22.66 1.45 -7.78
C PHE A 573 -24.18 1.46 -7.82
N GLU A 574 -24.78 1.20 -8.97
CA GLU A 574 -26.24 1.08 -9.11
C GLU A 574 -26.78 0.03 -8.14
N ASP A 575 -27.91 0.32 -7.46
CA ASP A 575 -28.51 -0.51 -6.40
C ASP A 575 -27.54 -0.86 -5.25
N PHE A 576 -26.65 0.07 -4.88
CA PHE A 576 -25.55 -0.17 -3.95
C PHE A 576 -26.01 -0.79 -2.64
N ASN A 577 -26.98 -0.20 -1.98
CA ASN A 577 -27.48 -0.66 -0.67
C ASN A 577 -28.03 -2.10 -0.73
N SER A 578 -28.64 -2.50 -1.83
CA SER A 578 -29.15 -3.85 -2.04
C SER A 578 -28.02 -4.83 -2.35
N ARG A 579 -27.11 -4.47 -3.28
CA ARG A 579 -26.04 -5.35 -3.76
C ARG A 579 -25.01 -5.64 -2.67
N VAL A 580 -24.62 -4.67 -1.87
CA VAL A 580 -23.62 -4.87 -0.81
C VAL A 580 -24.10 -5.74 0.34
N ARG A 581 -25.42 -5.86 0.51
CA ARG A 581 -26.04 -6.76 1.50
C ARG A 581 -26.17 -8.21 0.99
N GLN A 582 -25.87 -8.47 -0.28
CA GLN A 582 -25.79 -9.85 -0.78
C GLN A 582 -24.58 -10.56 -0.17
N PRO A 583 -24.64 -11.90 -0.01
CA PRO A 583 -23.49 -12.67 0.43
C PRO A 583 -22.27 -12.40 -0.48
N ASP A 584 -21.12 -12.08 0.14
CA ASP A 584 -19.84 -11.80 -0.52
C ASP A 584 -19.78 -10.49 -1.33
N GLY A 585 -20.80 -9.61 -1.22
CA GLY A 585 -20.83 -8.32 -1.90
C GLY A 585 -20.95 -8.42 -3.42
N PHE A 586 -20.26 -7.53 -4.16
CA PHE A 586 -20.35 -7.52 -5.63
C PHE A 586 -19.07 -7.02 -6.28
N TYR A 587 -18.80 -7.46 -7.50
CA TYR A 587 -17.72 -6.95 -8.33
C TYR A 587 -18.12 -5.64 -8.99
N LEU A 588 -17.18 -4.67 -8.97
CA LEU A 588 -17.28 -3.49 -9.82
C LEU A 588 -17.05 -3.84 -11.29
N PRO A 589 -17.65 -3.10 -12.23
CA PRO A 589 -17.42 -3.28 -13.66
C PRO A 589 -15.92 -3.19 -14.00
N ASN A 590 -15.46 -4.12 -14.84
CA ASN A 590 -14.06 -4.16 -15.27
C ASN A 590 -13.99 -4.64 -16.72
N GLY A 591 -13.95 -3.69 -17.65
CA GLY A 591 -13.93 -3.99 -19.10
C GLY A 591 -12.78 -4.93 -19.50
N PRO A 592 -11.52 -4.69 -19.11
CA PRO A 592 -10.40 -5.57 -19.45
C PRO A 592 -10.54 -7.01 -18.90
N ARG A 593 -11.18 -7.21 -17.76
CA ARG A 593 -11.54 -8.57 -17.27
C ARG A 593 -12.44 -9.30 -18.22
N GLU A 594 -13.28 -8.58 -18.94
CA GLU A 594 -14.25 -9.11 -19.92
C GLU A 594 -13.70 -9.05 -21.36
N GLY A 595 -12.42 -8.73 -21.55
CA GLY A 595 -11.79 -8.59 -22.86
C GLY A 595 -12.17 -7.31 -23.62
N ARG A 596 -12.66 -6.28 -22.92
CA ARG A 596 -13.01 -4.96 -23.49
C ARG A 596 -12.11 -3.90 -22.90
N PHE A 597 -11.24 -3.32 -23.72
CA PHE A 597 -10.32 -2.29 -23.28
C PHE A 597 -10.97 -0.90 -23.28
N THR A 598 -10.69 -0.10 -22.24
CA THR A 598 -11.30 1.22 -22.05
C THR A 598 -10.31 2.36 -22.26
N THR A 599 -9.27 2.13 -23.08
CA THR A 599 -8.40 3.19 -23.59
C THR A 599 -9.16 4.11 -24.56
N THR A 600 -8.58 5.24 -24.92
CA THR A 600 -9.19 6.19 -25.88
C THR A 600 -9.48 5.53 -27.25
N SER A 601 -8.65 4.55 -27.64
CA SER A 601 -8.83 3.81 -28.90
C SER A 601 -9.78 2.62 -28.78
N GLY A 602 -10.20 2.23 -27.58
CA GLY A 602 -10.92 0.99 -27.32
C GLY A 602 -10.07 -0.28 -27.45
N LYS A 603 -8.76 -0.15 -27.64
CA LYS A 603 -7.82 -1.26 -27.79
C LYS A 603 -6.69 -1.18 -26.75
N ALA A 604 -6.10 -2.32 -26.39
CA ALA A 604 -4.90 -2.34 -25.56
C ALA A 604 -3.67 -1.84 -26.36
N LEU A 605 -2.71 -1.24 -25.66
CA LEU A 605 -1.54 -0.65 -26.28
C LEU A 605 -0.27 -1.42 -25.93
N PHE A 606 0.46 -1.89 -26.95
CA PHE A 606 1.86 -2.23 -26.79
C PHE A 606 2.67 -0.95 -26.57
N THR A 607 3.68 -1.04 -25.72
CA THR A 607 4.52 0.12 -25.38
C THR A 607 5.98 -0.18 -25.59
N ILE A 608 6.72 0.83 -26.03
CA ILE A 608 8.18 0.79 -26.14
C ILE A 608 8.76 1.38 -24.87
N ASN A 609 9.62 0.61 -24.20
CA ASN A 609 10.27 1.03 -22.97
C ASN A 609 11.77 0.72 -23.10
N GLU A 610 12.61 1.73 -23.06
CA GLU A 610 14.05 1.58 -23.14
C GLU A 610 14.61 0.84 -21.92
N LEU A 611 15.73 0.12 -22.12
CA LEU A 611 16.50 -0.42 -21.00
C LEU A 611 17.09 0.75 -20.20
N PRO A 612 16.72 0.91 -18.92
CA PRO A 612 17.28 1.96 -18.10
C PRO A 612 18.78 1.74 -17.85
N SER A 613 19.53 2.81 -17.58
CA SER A 613 20.86 2.66 -16.98
C SER A 613 20.67 2.32 -15.50
N ILE A 614 21.30 1.23 -15.07
CA ILE A 614 21.37 0.80 -13.67
C ILE A 614 22.82 0.87 -13.16
N ASP A 615 23.67 1.66 -13.83
CA ASP A 615 25.05 1.84 -13.43
C ASP A 615 25.12 2.52 -12.06
N VAL A 616 25.95 1.98 -11.20
CA VAL A 616 26.15 2.42 -9.81
C VAL A 616 27.56 2.95 -9.68
N ARG A 617 27.75 4.03 -8.95
CA ARG A 617 29.08 4.60 -8.69
C ARG A 617 30.00 3.57 -8.04
N PRO A 618 31.31 3.56 -8.36
CA PRO A 618 32.26 2.65 -7.71
C PRO A 618 32.20 2.77 -6.17
N GLY A 619 32.18 1.64 -5.48
CA GLY A 619 32.10 1.58 -4.03
C GLY A 619 30.71 1.84 -3.43
N HIS A 620 29.67 1.98 -4.25
CA HIS A 620 28.28 2.10 -3.81
C HIS A 620 27.52 0.80 -4.05
N LEU A 621 26.42 0.65 -3.31
CA LEU A 621 25.45 -0.43 -3.44
C LEU A 621 24.07 0.15 -3.77
N VAL A 622 23.24 -0.64 -4.43
CA VAL A 622 21.82 -0.31 -4.59
C VAL A 622 21.05 -0.87 -3.41
N MET A 623 20.43 0.02 -2.64
CA MET A 623 19.60 -0.32 -1.50
C MET A 623 18.12 -0.34 -1.87
N MET A 624 17.40 -1.36 -1.41
CA MET A 624 15.94 -1.37 -1.38
C MET A 624 15.41 -1.43 0.05
N THR A 625 14.31 -0.74 0.32
CA THR A 625 13.58 -0.88 1.58
C THR A 625 12.70 -2.14 1.54
N ILE A 626 12.62 -2.88 2.65
CA ILE A 626 11.75 -4.06 2.80
C ILE A 626 10.92 -3.96 4.08
N ARG A 627 9.93 -4.85 4.23
CA ARG A 627 9.13 -4.98 5.44
C ARG A 627 9.57 -6.19 6.26
N THR A 628 9.49 -6.08 7.58
CA THR A 628 9.61 -7.23 8.48
C THR A 628 8.38 -8.13 8.35
N HIS A 629 8.47 -9.33 8.88
CA HIS A 629 7.41 -10.33 8.77
C HIS A 629 6.04 -9.84 9.27
N ASP A 630 5.98 -9.11 10.38
CA ASP A 630 4.73 -8.72 11.04
C ASP A 630 4.25 -7.32 10.65
N GLN A 631 4.81 -6.71 9.62
CA GLN A 631 4.65 -5.30 9.37
C GLN A 631 3.52 -5.00 8.40
N TYR A 632 2.63 -4.11 8.84
CA TYR A 632 1.71 -3.37 7.95
C TYR A 632 2.12 -1.91 7.90
N ASN A 633 2.85 -1.54 6.85
CA ASN A 633 3.42 -0.22 6.65
C ASN A 633 4.14 0.26 7.92
N THR A 634 3.68 1.37 8.55
CA THR A 634 4.26 1.97 9.75
C THR A 634 3.35 1.86 10.97
N THR A 635 2.25 1.14 10.89
CA THR A 635 1.24 1.08 11.96
C THR A 635 1.36 -0.13 12.87
N ILE A 636 1.85 -1.25 12.33
CA ILE A 636 2.04 -2.49 13.07
C ILE A 636 3.36 -3.06 12.63
N TYR A 637 4.27 -3.25 13.56
CA TYR A 637 5.51 -3.96 13.34
C TYR A 637 6.13 -4.43 14.66
N GLY A 638 6.87 -5.54 14.55
CA GLY A 638 7.63 -6.11 15.67
C GLY A 638 9.11 -5.84 15.54
N LEU A 639 9.84 -6.22 16.56
CA LEU A 639 11.30 -6.16 16.58
C LEU A 639 11.94 -7.46 16.06
N ASP A 640 11.15 -8.52 15.90
CA ASP A 640 11.63 -9.85 15.46
C ASP A 640 11.17 -10.14 14.03
N ASP A 641 12.12 -10.38 13.13
CA ASP A 641 11.86 -11.04 11.85
C ASP A 641 12.38 -12.48 11.88
N ARG A 642 11.57 -13.37 12.41
CA ARG A 642 11.96 -14.78 12.61
C ARG A 642 12.28 -15.52 11.32
N TYR A 643 11.73 -15.07 10.18
CA TYR A 643 11.97 -15.72 8.88
C TYR A 643 13.32 -15.33 8.27
N ARG A 644 13.86 -14.17 8.66
CA ARG A 644 15.20 -13.72 8.26
C ARG A 644 16.23 -13.86 9.38
N GLY A 645 15.86 -14.43 10.53
CA GLY A 645 16.75 -14.65 11.66
C GLY A 645 17.11 -13.41 12.47
N ILE A 646 16.40 -12.29 12.24
CA ILE A 646 16.64 -11.02 12.96
C ILE A 646 15.80 -11.02 14.24
N ARG A 647 16.42 -10.64 15.37
CA ARG A 647 15.78 -10.64 16.69
C ARG A 647 16.07 -9.35 17.44
N ASN A 648 15.03 -8.77 18.00
CA ASN A 648 15.04 -7.57 18.83
C ASN A 648 15.78 -6.38 18.22
N GLU A 649 15.76 -6.26 16.89
CA GLU A 649 16.38 -5.15 16.18
C GLU A 649 15.72 -4.88 14.82
N ARG A 650 15.88 -3.65 14.34
CA ARG A 650 15.37 -3.22 13.03
C ARG A 650 16.43 -2.48 12.21
N ARG A 651 17.47 -1.93 12.87
CA ARG A 651 18.56 -1.26 12.17
C ARG A 651 19.56 -2.28 11.65
N VAL A 652 19.19 -2.94 10.54
CA VAL A 652 20.03 -3.94 9.86
C VAL A 652 20.12 -3.62 8.37
N VAL A 653 21.27 -3.91 7.78
CA VAL A 653 21.47 -3.92 6.33
C VAL A 653 21.84 -5.35 5.90
N LEU A 654 20.96 -5.94 5.10
CA LEU A 654 21.14 -7.27 4.53
C LEU A 654 22.01 -7.15 3.28
N MET A 655 23.15 -7.83 3.25
CA MET A 655 24.19 -7.66 2.23
C MET A 655 24.69 -9.00 1.70
N ASN A 656 25.13 -9.00 0.47
CA ASN A 656 25.85 -10.14 -0.13
C ASN A 656 27.19 -10.37 0.59
N GLU A 657 27.57 -11.63 0.78
CA GLU A 657 28.84 -12.00 1.44
C GLU A 657 30.08 -11.42 0.75
N GLN A 658 30.06 -11.36 -0.58
CA GLN A 658 31.17 -10.81 -1.36
C GLN A 658 31.30 -9.30 -1.16
N ASP A 659 30.17 -8.59 -1.04
CA ASP A 659 30.17 -7.14 -0.75
C ASP A 659 30.65 -6.85 0.68
N ILE A 660 30.26 -7.66 1.66
CA ILE A 660 30.77 -7.58 3.04
C ILE A 660 32.29 -7.73 3.03
N ALA A 661 32.80 -8.75 2.32
CA ALA A 661 34.24 -9.01 2.22
C ALA A 661 34.98 -7.87 1.46
N ALA A 662 34.43 -7.37 0.37
CA ALA A 662 35.00 -6.27 -0.42
C ALA A 662 35.10 -4.96 0.37
N LEU A 663 34.17 -4.72 1.30
CA LEU A 663 34.16 -3.57 2.18
C LEU A 663 34.94 -3.81 3.50
N PHE A 664 35.62 -4.95 3.63
CA PHE A 664 36.37 -5.34 4.84
C PHE A 664 35.53 -5.31 6.13
N LEU A 665 34.24 -5.62 6.02
CA LEU A 665 33.32 -5.70 7.15
C LEU A 665 33.30 -7.10 7.75
N LYS A 666 32.91 -7.17 9.03
CA LYS A 666 32.56 -8.41 9.72
C LYS A 666 31.04 -8.55 9.80
N GLU A 667 30.57 -9.78 9.91
CA GLU A 667 29.17 -10.06 10.26
C GLU A 667 28.77 -9.30 11.53
N ARG A 668 27.64 -8.60 11.48
CA ARG A 668 27.10 -7.74 12.55
C ARG A 668 27.99 -6.54 12.93
N GLU A 669 28.91 -6.14 12.07
CA GLU A 669 29.67 -4.89 12.30
C GLU A 669 28.75 -3.68 12.18
N LEU A 670 28.97 -2.68 13.05
CA LEU A 670 28.16 -1.47 13.09
C LEU A 670 28.62 -0.51 11.99
N VAL A 671 27.70 -0.08 11.16
CA VAL A 671 27.93 0.78 9.99
C VAL A 671 26.92 1.92 9.92
N ASP A 672 27.28 2.96 9.20
CA ASP A 672 26.37 4.03 8.79
C ASP A 672 26.08 3.91 7.28
N LEU A 673 24.83 4.17 6.88
CA LEU A 673 24.38 4.13 5.50
C LEU A 673 24.31 5.57 4.99
N VAL A 674 25.06 5.88 3.95
CA VAL A 674 25.17 7.24 3.42
C VAL A 674 24.67 7.30 1.98
N GLY A 675 23.60 8.04 1.76
CA GLY A 675 23.05 8.34 0.44
C GLY A 675 23.40 9.76 -0.01
N GLU A 676 23.68 9.92 -1.28
CA GLU A 676 23.89 11.24 -1.90
C GLU A 676 23.00 11.39 -3.13
N PHE A 677 22.18 12.42 -3.15
CA PHE A 677 21.31 12.72 -4.26
C PHE A 677 21.20 14.24 -4.45
N ASN A 678 21.38 14.71 -5.68
CA ASN A 678 21.35 16.15 -6.04
C ASN A 678 22.20 17.05 -5.12
N GLY A 679 23.37 16.57 -4.69
CA GLY A 679 24.30 17.33 -3.83
C GLY A 679 23.88 17.35 -2.35
N VAL A 680 22.84 16.65 -1.95
CA VAL A 680 22.40 16.49 -0.56
C VAL A 680 22.83 15.14 -0.02
N THR A 681 23.59 15.13 1.07
CA THR A 681 23.97 13.89 1.79
C THR A 681 22.95 13.60 2.88
N ARG A 682 22.53 12.34 2.95
CA ARG A 682 21.62 11.79 3.96
C ARG A 682 22.27 10.60 4.65
N ILE A 683 22.11 10.49 5.95
CA ILE A 683 22.78 9.44 6.74
C ILE A 683 21.74 8.72 7.60
N ALA A 684 21.74 7.39 7.52
CA ALA A 684 21.05 6.53 8.47
C ALA A 684 22.10 5.81 9.32
N GLU A 685 22.15 6.16 10.60
CA GLU A 685 23.20 5.75 11.50
C GLU A 685 22.91 4.41 12.20
N GLN A 686 23.98 3.71 12.62
CA GLN A 686 23.96 2.56 13.55
C GLN A 686 23.18 1.36 13.00
N PHE A 687 23.55 0.86 11.84
CA PHE A 687 23.02 -0.38 11.26
C PHE A 687 24.00 -1.53 11.45
N HIS A 688 23.49 -2.73 11.72
CA HIS A 688 24.30 -3.94 11.70
C HIS A 688 24.35 -4.54 10.30
N ALA A 689 25.57 -4.79 9.78
CA ALA A 689 25.77 -5.48 8.51
C ALA A 689 25.47 -6.99 8.69
N ILE A 690 24.47 -7.50 7.98
CA ILE A 690 24.01 -8.89 8.08
C ILE A 690 24.24 -9.59 6.75
N LYS A 691 24.95 -10.70 6.77
CA LYS A 691 25.09 -11.57 5.59
C LYS A 691 23.73 -12.14 5.19
N PHE A 692 23.38 -11.96 3.92
CA PHE A 692 22.11 -12.47 3.37
C PHE A 692 22.26 -12.89 1.90
N ASP A 693 21.38 -13.78 1.45
CA ASP A 693 21.31 -14.17 0.05
C ASP A 693 20.60 -13.09 -0.76
N ILE A 694 21.38 -12.17 -1.32
CA ILE A 694 20.94 -11.05 -2.18
C ILE A 694 21.98 -10.90 -3.32
N PRO A 695 21.60 -10.45 -4.52
CA PRO A 695 22.56 -10.24 -5.60
C PRO A 695 23.68 -9.29 -5.21
N GLN A 696 24.91 -9.58 -5.67
CA GLN A 696 26.06 -8.72 -5.45
C GLN A 696 25.81 -7.31 -5.98
N GLY A 697 26.27 -6.29 -5.24
CA GLY A 697 26.01 -4.87 -5.51
C GLY A 697 24.64 -4.39 -5.05
N CYS A 698 23.84 -5.27 -4.43
CA CYS A 698 22.52 -4.96 -3.88
C CYS A 698 22.50 -5.14 -2.36
N CYS A 699 21.71 -4.34 -1.67
CA CYS A 699 21.43 -4.52 -0.25
C CYS A 699 19.97 -4.20 0.09
N ALA A 700 19.53 -4.62 1.28
CA ALA A 700 18.16 -4.39 1.73
C ALA A 700 18.12 -3.95 3.20
N THR A 701 17.21 -3.03 3.53
CA THR A 701 17.02 -2.50 4.87
C THR A 701 15.54 -2.44 5.23
N TYR A 702 15.23 -2.42 6.51
CA TYR A 702 13.85 -2.29 6.93
C TYR A 702 13.33 -0.86 6.79
N PHE A 703 12.10 -0.78 6.35
CA PHE A 703 11.27 0.42 6.36
C PHE A 703 10.51 0.52 7.70
N PRO A 704 10.40 1.68 8.38
CA PRO A 704 10.75 3.03 7.89
C PRO A 704 12.15 3.53 8.27
N GLU A 705 12.98 2.71 8.91
CA GLU A 705 14.26 3.12 9.51
C GLU A 705 15.21 3.81 8.52
N THR A 706 15.08 3.51 7.23
CA THR A 706 15.89 4.13 6.16
C THR A 706 15.12 5.10 5.26
N ASN A 707 13.92 5.54 5.67
CA ASN A 707 13.17 6.54 4.89
C ASN A 707 13.88 7.90 4.80
N CYS A 708 14.73 8.24 5.76
CA CYS A 708 15.58 9.42 5.68
C CYS A 708 16.54 9.39 4.48
N LEU A 709 16.85 8.20 3.94
CA LEU A 709 17.71 8.04 2.76
C LEU A 709 16.94 8.13 1.42
N VAL A 710 15.60 8.15 1.44
CA VAL A 710 14.77 8.28 0.23
C VAL A 710 14.59 9.76 -0.07
N PRO A 711 15.28 10.33 -1.09
CA PRO A 711 15.19 11.76 -1.34
C PRO A 711 13.78 12.18 -1.76
N ILE A 712 13.30 13.32 -1.29
CA ILE A 712 11.97 13.84 -1.64
C ILE A 712 11.83 14.09 -3.15
N ASP A 713 12.90 14.49 -3.80
CA ASP A 713 13.00 14.77 -5.23
C ASP A 713 13.38 13.54 -6.08
N SER A 714 13.47 12.34 -5.46
CA SER A 714 13.67 11.06 -6.16
C SER A 714 12.35 10.29 -6.26
N PHE A 715 11.68 10.43 -7.38
CA PHE A 715 10.40 9.78 -7.64
C PHE A 715 10.32 9.18 -9.04
N ALA A 716 9.35 8.30 -9.22
CA ALA A 716 9.09 7.62 -10.48
C ALA A 716 8.65 8.59 -11.57
N ASP A 717 9.19 8.40 -12.77
CA ASP A 717 8.75 9.12 -13.95
C ASP A 717 7.24 8.91 -14.13
N ARG A 718 6.50 9.99 -14.41
CA ARG A 718 5.05 10.04 -14.69
C ARG A 718 4.12 9.82 -13.49
N SER A 719 4.45 8.97 -12.52
CA SER A 719 3.57 8.66 -11.38
C SER A 719 3.98 9.38 -10.09
N LYS A 720 5.14 10.00 -10.03
CA LYS A 720 5.73 10.65 -8.85
C LYS A 720 5.79 9.76 -7.59
N THR A 721 5.70 8.43 -7.74
CA THR A 721 5.87 7.51 -6.62
C THR A 721 7.32 7.57 -6.11
N PRO A 722 7.59 7.76 -4.81
CA PRO A 722 8.95 7.83 -4.27
C PRO A 722 9.78 6.59 -4.58
N VAL A 723 11.04 6.77 -4.94
CA VAL A 723 11.96 5.69 -5.34
C VAL A 723 12.57 5.03 -4.10
N SER A 724 11.79 4.20 -3.43
CA SER A 724 12.22 3.50 -2.20
C SER A 724 12.88 2.14 -2.45
N LYS A 725 12.95 1.70 -3.72
CA LYS A 725 13.51 0.40 -4.11
C LYS A 725 14.77 0.49 -4.96
N PHE A 726 15.26 1.69 -5.21
CA PHE A 726 16.52 1.90 -5.91
C PHE A 726 17.21 3.15 -5.36
N ILE A 727 17.92 2.99 -4.24
CA ILE A 727 18.62 4.07 -3.56
C ILE A 727 20.12 3.74 -3.60
N GLU A 728 20.90 4.60 -4.21
CA GLU A 728 22.35 4.43 -4.25
C GLU A 728 22.95 4.89 -2.91
N ILE A 729 23.65 3.99 -2.24
CA ILE A 729 24.29 4.26 -0.94
C ILE A 729 25.74 3.77 -0.90
N ARG A 730 26.56 4.38 -0.05
CA ARG A 730 27.81 3.81 0.42
C ARG A 730 27.66 3.36 1.87
N ILE A 731 28.45 2.36 2.26
CA ILE A 731 28.50 1.83 3.63
C ILE A 731 29.76 2.39 4.28
N GLU A 732 29.59 3.07 5.41
CA GLU A 732 30.71 3.62 6.19
C GLU A 732 30.86 2.85 7.51
N LYS A 733 32.07 2.33 7.72
CA LYS A 733 32.40 1.64 8.97
C LYS A 733 32.49 2.65 10.11
N ARG A 734 31.80 2.37 11.21
CA ARG A 734 31.96 3.16 12.43
C ARG A 734 33.26 2.81 13.13
N THR A 735 34.13 3.81 13.27
CA THR A 735 35.32 3.67 14.15
C THR A 735 34.88 3.99 15.58
N ASP A 736 35.07 3.04 16.50
CA ASP A 736 34.86 3.26 17.93
C ASP A 736 35.65 4.47 18.40
N GLY A 737 34.99 5.56 18.73
CA GLY A 737 35.62 6.79 19.22
C GLY A 737 34.85 8.09 19.07
N ALA A 738 33.78 8.11 18.24
CA ALA A 738 32.97 9.32 18.09
C ALA A 738 31.54 9.09 18.65
N VAL A 739 31.44 9.02 19.97
CA VAL A 739 30.18 9.40 20.64
C VAL A 739 30.07 10.90 20.43
N LYS A 740 29.50 11.34 19.33
CA LYS A 740 28.89 12.66 19.26
C LYS A 740 27.70 12.62 20.19
N ASP A 741 27.82 13.33 21.31
CA ASP A 741 26.72 13.65 22.20
C ASP A 741 25.52 14.10 21.33
N SER A 742 24.54 13.24 21.13
CA SER A 742 23.32 13.56 20.42
C SER A 742 22.35 14.24 21.39
N THR A 743 22.77 15.39 21.90
CA THR A 743 21.86 16.43 22.40
C THR A 743 21.63 17.41 21.25
N ARG A 744 20.70 17.09 20.36
CA ARG A 744 19.92 18.09 19.59
C ARG A 744 18.74 17.41 18.90
#